data_f1d1e6144d0fe3c5f411a9ed1bbc1a5c
#
_entry.id   f1d1e6144d0fe3c5f411a9ed1bbc1a5c
#
_cell.length_a   1.000
_cell.length_b   1.000
_cell.length_c   1.000
_cell.angle_alpha   90.00
_cell.angle_beta   90.00
_cell.angle_gamma   90.00
#
_symmetry.space_group_name_H-M   'P 1'
#
loop_
_entity.id
_entity.type
_entity.pdbx_description
1 polymer ?
#
loop_
_entity_poly.entity_id
_entity_poly.type
_entity_poly.pdbx_seq_one_letter_code
_entity_poly.pdbx_strand_id
1 'polypeptide(L)'
;MPYTEEKYENAIIQLFEEMGYTHAYGPAIDRDYRIPLYMDELTAALYRLNPTLPDDAISDALFKLQNFENGELVQKNAVFMDYLQNGIEVQYTDRGEERSAICYLVDYANTDNNSFIVANQWTFIENDEKRPDVLLFINGLPVVLMELKSPSREETDASEAYTQIRNYMHSIPSMFIYNAICVMSDLSENRAGTITSGEDRYMEWKTKDGSYENTQFAQFDTFFEGIFTKDRLLDILKNFILFSNEGLQSYKILAGYHQYFAVRKAIESTKKATVTDGKGGVFWHTQGSGKSLSMVFYAHLLQSALESPTIVVITDRNDLDDQLYSQFAKCKAFLRQEPVHAESREHLKTLLDGRKANGIIFTTMQKFEESGEPLSERRNIIVMADEAHRGQYGLTEKIKMTKNEDGELVARKVIGTARIIRDTLPNATYIGFTGTPISREDRNTREVFGDYIDIYDMTQAVEDGATRPVYYESRVMKLKLDENTLKLIDTEYEIMAQNADADVIEKSKRELEQMEAILGHDDTIKSLVDDILDHYESYRENLLTGKAMIVAYSRAIAMKIYKRILEIRPGWEEKIAVVMTASNKDPEEWHSIIGNKRHKEELATKFKDNDSPLKIAIVVDMWLTGFDVPSLATMYVYKPMMGYNLMQAIARVNRVFRDKEGGLVVDYVGIAGALKQAMNDYTVRDKKNYGNTDIAKVAYPKFQEKLQVCRDLLHEYDYSAFFGGNELTAGRTITGAVNFLMDRKREKDRESYTKEALLLKQALSLCSSIAEEDEREEAAFFEAVRVLLMRILNQGGCKRLSLPEINAKINELLKQSIKSDGVINLFSDKEQDFSLFDPKFLEEISKMKEKNLAVELLKRLIAEQVHIYKRTNLVKSEKFSEIMQSAMNRYLNGMLTNEEVIQEMLNLAKQIREAQKAGEDLGLTADELAFYDALTKPQAIKDFYENEELIAITKELADTLRRSRTIDWQKREGARARMRMMIRKLLKAHRYPPEGMDDAVATVMQQCELWVDNASMN
;
A
#
# COMPACT_ATOMS: atom_id res chain seq x y z
N MET A 1 -43.05 16.12 -10.21
CA MET A 1 -43.45 15.09 -9.25
C MET A 1 -42.19 14.48 -8.68
N PRO A 2 -42.10 14.22 -7.37
CA PRO A 2 -40.90 13.58 -6.80
C PRO A 2 -40.72 12.18 -7.39
N TYR A 3 -39.48 11.72 -7.46
CA TYR A 3 -39.13 10.39 -7.90
C TYR A 3 -39.30 9.43 -6.72
N THR A 4 -40.44 8.70 -6.70
CA THR A 4 -40.87 7.86 -5.58
C THR A 4 -40.20 6.49 -5.63
N GLU A 5 -40.25 5.75 -4.50
CA GLU A 5 -39.80 4.36 -4.39
C GLU A 5 -40.44 3.45 -5.44
N GLU A 6 -41.77 3.57 -5.64
CA GLU A 6 -42.49 2.84 -6.69
C GLU A 6 -41.95 3.11 -8.11
N LYS A 7 -41.58 4.36 -8.43
CA LYS A 7 -40.93 4.67 -9.72
C LYS A 7 -39.56 4.08 -9.83
N TYR A 8 -38.82 4.03 -8.73
CA TYR A 8 -37.52 3.40 -8.69
C TYR A 8 -37.63 1.88 -8.83
N GLU A 9 -38.55 1.25 -8.12
CA GLU A 9 -38.89 -0.17 -8.26
C GLU A 9 -39.19 -0.53 -9.72
N ASN A 10 -40.06 0.26 -10.39
CA ASN A 10 -40.39 0.06 -11.81
C ASN A 10 -39.16 0.24 -12.72
N ALA A 11 -38.27 1.18 -12.43
CA ALA A 11 -37.04 1.37 -13.21
C ALA A 11 -36.10 0.15 -13.09
N ILE A 12 -35.99 -0.42 -11.90
CA ILE A 12 -35.21 -1.67 -11.67
C ILE A 12 -35.84 -2.82 -12.43
N ILE A 13 -37.17 -2.99 -12.39
CA ILE A 13 -37.84 -4.06 -13.12
C ILE A 13 -37.59 -3.92 -14.62
N GLN A 14 -37.74 -2.70 -15.18
CA GLN A 14 -37.47 -2.45 -16.58
C GLN A 14 -36.03 -2.79 -16.96
N LEU A 15 -35.05 -2.43 -16.11
CA LEU A 15 -33.66 -2.76 -16.32
C LEU A 15 -33.44 -4.29 -16.39
N PHE A 16 -34.09 -5.05 -15.50
CA PHE A 16 -34.04 -6.51 -15.54
C PHE A 16 -34.71 -7.10 -16.78
N GLU A 17 -35.82 -6.53 -17.24
CA GLU A 17 -36.45 -6.93 -18.50
C GLU A 17 -35.52 -6.67 -19.70
N GLU A 18 -34.80 -5.53 -19.72
CA GLU A 18 -33.80 -5.26 -20.75
C GLU A 18 -32.61 -6.24 -20.69
N MET A 19 -32.25 -6.75 -19.49
CA MET A 19 -31.29 -7.84 -19.31
C MET A 19 -31.87 -9.24 -19.67
N GLY A 20 -33.14 -9.32 -20.10
CA GLY A 20 -33.80 -10.53 -20.52
C GLY A 20 -34.46 -11.36 -19.41
N TYR A 21 -34.69 -10.78 -18.22
CA TYR A 21 -35.51 -11.42 -17.18
C TYR A 21 -37.00 -11.30 -17.53
N THR A 22 -37.79 -12.26 -17.06
CA THR A 22 -39.24 -12.17 -17.19
C THR A 22 -39.84 -11.51 -15.96
N HIS A 23 -40.63 -10.48 -16.14
CA HIS A 23 -41.29 -9.83 -15.00
C HIS A 23 -42.50 -10.64 -14.51
N ALA A 24 -42.62 -10.75 -13.19
CA ALA A 24 -43.78 -11.38 -12.52
C ALA A 24 -44.30 -10.47 -11.40
N TYR A 25 -45.55 -10.05 -11.48
CA TYR A 25 -46.17 -9.28 -10.42
C TYR A 25 -46.75 -10.21 -9.36
N GLY A 26 -46.14 -10.20 -8.15
CA GLY A 26 -46.43 -11.17 -7.08
C GLY A 26 -47.91 -11.35 -6.72
N PRO A 27 -48.69 -10.27 -6.61
CA PRO A 27 -50.15 -10.37 -6.33
C PRO A 27 -50.97 -10.98 -7.45
N ALA A 28 -50.46 -11.08 -8.67
CA ALA A 28 -51.17 -11.68 -9.79
C ALA A 28 -50.97 -13.21 -9.90
N ILE A 29 -50.09 -13.75 -9.08
CA ILE A 29 -49.74 -15.18 -9.07
C ILE A 29 -50.54 -15.91 -7.99
N ASP A 30 -51.32 -16.90 -8.38
CA ASP A 30 -52.06 -17.77 -7.43
C ASP A 30 -51.07 -18.77 -6.80
N ARG A 31 -50.74 -18.63 -5.54
CA ARG A 31 -49.78 -19.45 -4.80
C ARG A 31 -50.04 -19.47 -3.30
N ASP A 32 -49.52 -20.44 -2.61
CA ASP A 32 -49.46 -20.44 -1.13
C ASP A 32 -48.40 -19.44 -0.66
N TYR A 33 -48.84 -18.38 0.02
CA TYR A 33 -47.96 -17.34 0.57
C TYR A 33 -47.02 -17.81 1.71
N ARG A 34 -47.19 -19.04 2.20
CA ARG A 34 -46.32 -19.66 3.19
C ARG A 34 -45.12 -20.42 2.58
N ILE A 35 -45.12 -20.57 1.25
CA ILE A 35 -44.05 -21.24 0.53
C ILE A 35 -43.20 -20.15 -0.15
N PRO A 36 -41.89 -20.05 0.18
CA PRO A 36 -41.00 -19.05 -0.45
C PRO A 36 -40.64 -19.36 -1.90
N LEU A 37 -40.76 -20.65 -2.29
CA LEU A 37 -40.44 -21.14 -3.63
C LEU A 37 -41.56 -20.84 -4.63
N TYR A 38 -41.19 -20.52 -5.89
CA TYR A 38 -42.14 -20.47 -6.99
C TYR A 38 -42.33 -21.88 -7.56
N MET A 39 -43.25 -22.63 -6.94
CA MET A 39 -43.37 -24.10 -7.12
C MET A 39 -43.61 -24.55 -8.57
N ASP A 40 -44.46 -23.85 -9.34
CA ASP A 40 -44.75 -24.20 -10.71
C ASP A 40 -43.48 -24.09 -11.60
N GLU A 41 -42.76 -22.99 -11.48
CA GLU A 41 -41.51 -22.75 -12.18
C GLU A 41 -40.41 -23.74 -11.75
N LEU A 42 -40.32 -24.00 -10.44
CA LEU A 42 -39.34 -24.93 -9.88
C LEU A 42 -39.56 -26.34 -10.41
N THR A 43 -40.80 -26.80 -10.34
CA THR A 43 -41.14 -28.14 -10.84
C THR A 43 -40.89 -28.30 -12.33
N ALA A 44 -41.29 -27.29 -13.14
CA ALA A 44 -41.02 -27.27 -14.56
C ALA A 44 -39.53 -27.26 -14.89
N ALA A 45 -38.74 -26.51 -14.11
CA ALA A 45 -37.30 -26.45 -14.30
C ALA A 45 -36.60 -27.77 -13.93
N LEU A 46 -36.99 -28.43 -12.83
CA LEU A 46 -36.41 -29.70 -12.45
C LEU A 46 -36.57 -30.79 -13.55
N TYR A 47 -37.74 -30.87 -14.13
CA TYR A 47 -37.97 -31.80 -15.28
C TYR A 47 -37.16 -31.40 -16.51
N ARG A 48 -37.08 -30.11 -16.83
CA ARG A 48 -36.31 -29.59 -17.96
C ARG A 48 -34.79 -29.85 -17.83
N LEU A 49 -34.26 -29.62 -16.62
CA LEU A 49 -32.83 -29.74 -16.33
C LEU A 49 -32.38 -31.20 -16.13
N ASN A 50 -33.31 -32.08 -15.76
CA ASN A 50 -33.00 -33.48 -15.43
C ASN A 50 -33.89 -34.46 -16.19
N PRO A 51 -33.86 -34.43 -17.53
CA PRO A 51 -34.81 -35.21 -18.36
C PRO A 51 -34.67 -36.74 -18.25
N THR A 52 -33.61 -37.23 -17.65
CA THR A 52 -33.33 -38.64 -17.43
C THR A 52 -33.76 -39.16 -16.05
N LEU A 53 -34.14 -38.26 -15.15
CA LEU A 53 -34.57 -38.66 -13.82
C LEU A 53 -36.07 -39.01 -13.80
N PRO A 54 -36.46 -40.08 -13.05
CA PRO A 54 -37.85 -40.43 -12.85
C PRO A 54 -38.54 -39.49 -11.85
N ASP A 55 -39.90 -39.50 -11.88
CA ASP A 55 -40.76 -38.68 -11.03
C ASP A 55 -40.45 -38.82 -9.54
N ASP A 56 -40.09 -40.04 -9.07
CA ASP A 56 -39.72 -40.29 -7.69
C ASP A 56 -38.43 -39.51 -7.29
N ALA A 57 -37.46 -39.43 -8.21
CA ALA A 57 -36.23 -38.67 -7.97
C ALA A 57 -36.52 -37.16 -7.91
N ILE A 58 -37.37 -36.63 -8.80
CA ILE A 58 -37.79 -35.21 -8.75
C ILE A 58 -38.57 -34.92 -7.46
N SER A 59 -39.45 -35.86 -7.06
CA SER A 59 -40.20 -35.73 -5.80
C SER A 59 -39.29 -35.70 -4.59
N ASP A 60 -38.23 -36.54 -4.53
CA ASP A 60 -37.23 -36.55 -3.49
C ASP A 60 -36.45 -35.23 -3.44
N ALA A 61 -36.06 -34.66 -4.60
CA ALA A 61 -35.43 -33.36 -4.69
C ALA A 61 -36.33 -32.24 -4.13
N LEU A 62 -37.61 -32.20 -4.52
CA LEU A 62 -38.58 -31.23 -3.98
C LEU A 62 -38.78 -31.39 -2.47
N PHE A 63 -38.83 -32.63 -1.97
CA PHE A 63 -38.95 -32.89 -0.56
C PHE A 63 -37.73 -32.34 0.20
N LYS A 64 -36.51 -32.61 -0.25
CA LYS A 64 -35.26 -32.10 0.36
C LYS A 64 -35.17 -30.59 0.33
N LEU A 65 -35.64 -29.94 -0.75
CA LEU A 65 -35.69 -28.49 -0.85
C LEU A 65 -36.68 -27.83 0.12
N GLN A 66 -37.74 -28.55 0.50
CA GLN A 66 -38.74 -28.01 1.43
C GLN A 66 -38.48 -28.40 2.91
N ASN A 67 -37.64 -29.39 3.14
CA ASN A 67 -37.42 -29.97 4.47
C ASN A 67 -35.93 -30.01 4.85
N PHE A 68 -35.43 -28.92 5.39
CA PHE A 68 -34.07 -28.85 5.91
C PHE A 68 -34.03 -29.41 7.34
N GLU A 69 -32.92 -30.06 7.70
CA GLU A 69 -32.69 -30.50 9.07
C GLU A 69 -32.74 -29.32 10.05
N ASN A 70 -33.00 -29.63 11.34
CA ASN A 70 -32.99 -28.59 12.37
C ASN A 70 -31.62 -27.96 12.52
N GLY A 71 -31.56 -26.62 12.52
CA GLY A 71 -30.35 -25.87 12.63
C GLY A 71 -30.61 -24.36 12.50
N GLU A 72 -29.57 -23.57 12.69
CA GLU A 72 -29.62 -22.14 12.50
C GLU A 72 -29.80 -21.78 11.01
N LEU A 73 -30.32 -20.58 10.73
CA LEU A 73 -30.56 -20.09 9.38
C LEU A 73 -29.34 -20.25 8.46
N VAL A 74 -28.14 -19.89 8.96
CA VAL A 74 -26.90 -19.94 8.20
C VAL A 74 -26.53 -21.38 7.81
N GLN A 75 -26.80 -22.36 8.70
CA GLN A 75 -26.53 -23.76 8.42
C GLN A 75 -27.46 -24.32 7.35
N LYS A 76 -28.77 -24.00 7.43
CA LYS A 76 -29.74 -24.36 6.38
C LYS A 76 -29.41 -23.70 5.04
N ASN A 77 -29.03 -22.44 5.07
CA ASN A 77 -28.59 -21.74 3.86
C ASN A 77 -27.31 -22.34 3.25
N ALA A 78 -26.38 -22.81 4.09
CA ALA A 78 -25.19 -23.50 3.59
C ALA A 78 -25.52 -24.80 2.86
N VAL A 79 -26.48 -25.59 3.39
CA VAL A 79 -26.99 -26.78 2.71
C VAL A 79 -27.68 -26.42 1.38
N PHE A 80 -28.52 -25.39 1.40
CA PHE A 80 -29.14 -24.92 0.16
C PHE A 80 -28.12 -24.44 -0.87
N MET A 81 -27.11 -23.70 -0.46
CA MET A 81 -26.05 -23.23 -1.38
C MET A 81 -25.25 -24.40 -1.97
N ASP A 82 -25.01 -25.47 -1.20
CA ASP A 82 -24.40 -26.68 -1.74
C ASP A 82 -25.31 -27.35 -2.77
N TYR A 83 -26.63 -27.48 -2.50
CA TYR A 83 -27.62 -27.96 -3.46
C TYR A 83 -27.63 -27.09 -4.74
N LEU A 84 -27.62 -25.77 -4.59
CA LEU A 84 -27.61 -24.85 -5.73
C LEU A 84 -26.37 -25.01 -6.59
N GLN A 85 -25.19 -25.10 -5.96
CA GLN A 85 -23.90 -25.18 -6.64
C GLN A 85 -23.60 -26.56 -7.24
N ASN A 86 -24.06 -27.63 -6.59
CA ASN A 86 -23.60 -29.00 -6.87
C ASN A 86 -24.72 -29.98 -7.24
N GLY A 87 -25.98 -29.57 -7.06
CA GLY A 87 -27.13 -30.43 -7.21
C GLY A 87 -27.46 -31.22 -5.93
N ILE A 88 -28.61 -31.86 -5.95
CA ILE A 88 -29.15 -32.64 -4.84
C ILE A 88 -28.91 -34.10 -5.14
N GLU A 89 -28.27 -34.85 -4.26
CA GLU A 89 -28.27 -36.30 -4.33
C GLU A 89 -29.67 -36.82 -4.02
N VAL A 90 -30.29 -37.52 -5.01
CA VAL A 90 -31.63 -38.03 -4.91
C VAL A 90 -31.60 -39.54 -4.96
N GLN A 91 -32.55 -40.20 -4.29
CA GLN A 91 -32.73 -41.64 -4.27
C GLN A 91 -34.03 -41.97 -4.99
N TYR A 92 -34.00 -43.02 -5.80
CA TYR A 92 -35.16 -43.51 -6.52
C TYR A 92 -35.07 -45.04 -6.81
N THR A 93 -36.19 -45.64 -7.11
CA THR A 93 -36.23 -47.08 -7.41
C THR A 93 -36.33 -47.29 -8.95
N ASP A 94 -35.33 -47.93 -9.55
CA ASP A 94 -35.38 -48.36 -10.91
C ASP A 94 -35.39 -49.90 -11.01
N ARG A 95 -36.49 -50.47 -11.53
CA ARG A 95 -36.70 -51.92 -11.70
C ARG A 95 -36.52 -52.73 -10.43
N GLY A 96 -36.89 -52.16 -9.27
CA GLY A 96 -36.79 -52.80 -7.97
C GLY A 96 -35.41 -52.71 -7.31
N GLU A 97 -34.47 -51.94 -7.90
CA GLU A 97 -33.17 -51.62 -7.28
C GLU A 97 -33.15 -50.13 -6.84
N GLU A 98 -32.64 -49.85 -5.65
CA GLU A 98 -32.39 -48.52 -5.17
C GLU A 98 -31.20 -47.92 -5.92
N ARG A 99 -31.35 -46.73 -6.48
CA ARG A 99 -30.35 -45.97 -7.20
C ARG A 99 -30.25 -44.55 -6.63
N SER A 100 -29.07 -43.97 -6.80
CA SER A 100 -28.85 -42.55 -6.51
C SER A 100 -28.40 -41.81 -7.79
N ALA A 101 -28.78 -40.56 -7.88
CA ALA A 101 -28.36 -39.63 -8.93
C ALA A 101 -28.26 -38.23 -8.39
N ILE A 102 -27.68 -37.31 -9.18
CA ILE A 102 -27.66 -35.89 -8.86
C ILE A 102 -28.77 -35.20 -9.66
N CYS A 103 -29.67 -34.54 -8.95
CA CYS A 103 -30.69 -33.66 -9.50
C CYS A 103 -30.16 -32.21 -9.49
N TYR A 104 -29.94 -31.66 -10.67
CA TYR A 104 -29.42 -30.29 -10.83
C TYR A 104 -30.54 -29.27 -10.75
N LEU A 105 -30.29 -28.19 -9.98
CA LEU A 105 -31.21 -27.07 -9.80
C LEU A 105 -30.97 -25.95 -10.83
N VAL A 106 -29.75 -25.88 -11.37
CA VAL A 106 -29.29 -24.83 -12.28
C VAL A 106 -28.37 -25.45 -13.33
N ASP A 107 -28.55 -25.07 -14.59
CA ASP A 107 -27.62 -25.38 -15.68
C ASP A 107 -26.58 -24.25 -15.80
N TYR A 108 -25.38 -24.48 -15.26
CA TYR A 108 -24.28 -23.55 -15.35
C TYR A 108 -23.52 -23.57 -16.67
N ALA A 109 -23.75 -24.56 -17.51
CA ALA A 109 -23.11 -24.68 -18.82
C ALA A 109 -23.89 -23.99 -19.92
N ASN A 110 -25.22 -23.98 -19.81
CA ASN A 110 -26.11 -23.35 -20.76
C ASN A 110 -27.08 -22.42 -20.05
N THR A 111 -26.79 -21.13 -20.08
CA THR A 111 -27.57 -20.08 -19.40
C THR A 111 -29.03 -20.06 -19.88
N ASP A 112 -29.28 -20.30 -21.17
CA ASP A 112 -30.62 -20.24 -21.76
C ASP A 112 -31.52 -21.40 -21.32
N ASN A 113 -30.95 -22.45 -20.73
CA ASN A 113 -31.72 -23.57 -20.21
C ASN A 113 -32.35 -23.27 -18.82
N ASN A 114 -32.06 -22.10 -18.25
CA ASN A 114 -32.65 -21.65 -16.98
C ASN A 114 -33.74 -20.61 -17.18
N SER A 115 -34.69 -20.53 -16.25
CA SER A 115 -35.65 -19.44 -16.19
C SER A 115 -35.14 -18.38 -15.23
N PHE A 116 -35.23 -17.11 -15.66
CA PHE A 116 -34.85 -15.94 -14.86
C PHE A 116 -36.05 -15.02 -14.72
N ILE A 117 -36.50 -14.82 -13.49
CA ILE A 117 -37.71 -14.04 -13.19
C ILE A 117 -37.34 -12.94 -12.22
N VAL A 118 -37.72 -11.70 -12.53
CA VAL A 118 -37.75 -10.57 -11.60
C VAL A 118 -39.18 -10.41 -11.09
N ALA A 119 -39.38 -10.56 -9.79
CA ALA A 119 -40.71 -10.44 -9.16
C ALA A 119 -40.72 -9.28 -8.18
N ASN A 120 -41.78 -8.49 -8.23
CA ASN A 120 -41.97 -7.43 -7.25
C ASN A 120 -43.24 -7.70 -6.42
N GLN A 121 -43.32 -7.04 -5.25
CA GLN A 121 -44.44 -7.13 -4.35
C GLN A 121 -44.80 -8.59 -3.97
N TRP A 122 -43.77 -9.43 -3.78
CA TRP A 122 -43.90 -10.85 -3.45
C TRP A 122 -44.23 -11.01 -1.97
N THR A 123 -45.51 -11.20 -1.61
CA THR A 123 -45.96 -11.41 -0.26
C THR A 123 -45.51 -12.77 0.26
N PHE A 124 -44.96 -12.81 1.46
CA PHE A 124 -44.63 -14.02 2.18
C PHE A 124 -45.10 -13.96 3.64
N ILE A 125 -45.66 -15.05 4.14
CA ILE A 125 -46.27 -15.12 5.49
C ILE A 125 -45.63 -16.25 6.28
N GLU A 126 -44.95 -15.89 7.38
CA GLU A 126 -44.39 -16.85 8.34
C GLU A 126 -44.74 -16.41 9.78
N ASN A 127 -43.80 -15.76 10.48
CA ASN A 127 -44.11 -15.14 11.78
C ASN A 127 -44.90 -13.83 11.61
N ASP A 128 -44.76 -13.21 10.47
CA ASP A 128 -45.39 -11.97 10.08
C ASP A 128 -45.65 -11.96 8.57
N GLU A 129 -46.56 -11.14 8.10
CA GLU A 129 -46.70 -10.89 6.67
C GLU A 129 -45.68 -9.83 6.24
N LYS A 130 -44.84 -10.18 5.28
CA LYS A 130 -43.82 -9.28 4.71
C LYS A 130 -43.86 -9.32 3.19
N ARG A 131 -43.39 -8.24 2.59
CA ARG A 131 -43.38 -8.04 1.16
C ARG A 131 -42.14 -7.30 0.73
N PRO A 132 -41.05 -8.03 0.47
CA PRO A 132 -39.83 -7.46 -0.11
C PRO A 132 -40.12 -6.75 -1.45
N ASP A 133 -39.41 -5.66 -1.74
CA ASP A 133 -39.64 -4.87 -2.93
C ASP A 133 -39.39 -5.67 -4.21
N VAL A 134 -38.21 -6.28 -4.35
CA VAL A 134 -37.82 -7.06 -5.53
C VAL A 134 -37.14 -8.39 -5.15
N LEU A 135 -37.53 -9.46 -5.81
CA LEU A 135 -36.91 -10.78 -5.73
C LEU A 135 -36.47 -11.24 -7.11
N LEU A 136 -35.30 -11.90 -7.18
CA LEU A 136 -34.90 -12.61 -8.39
C LEU A 136 -35.02 -14.12 -8.16
N PHE A 137 -35.73 -14.78 -9.07
CA PHE A 137 -35.85 -16.22 -9.11
C PHE A 137 -35.03 -16.80 -10.26
N ILE A 138 -34.31 -17.86 -9.95
CA ILE A 138 -33.70 -18.73 -10.94
C ILE A 138 -34.38 -20.09 -10.82
N ASN A 139 -35.02 -20.56 -11.86
CA ASN A 139 -35.72 -21.83 -11.85
C ASN A 139 -36.72 -21.99 -10.68
N GLY A 140 -37.38 -20.89 -10.31
CA GLY A 140 -38.33 -20.85 -9.19
C GLY A 140 -37.71 -20.75 -7.80
N LEU A 141 -36.39 -20.62 -7.68
CA LEU A 141 -35.66 -20.42 -6.42
C LEU A 141 -35.40 -18.92 -6.17
N PRO A 142 -35.83 -18.34 -5.04
CA PRO A 142 -35.67 -16.90 -4.72
C PRO A 142 -34.24 -16.59 -4.25
N VAL A 143 -33.29 -16.53 -5.20
CA VAL A 143 -31.86 -16.44 -4.89
C VAL A 143 -31.39 -15.04 -4.50
N VAL A 144 -32.10 -13.98 -4.89
CA VAL A 144 -31.73 -12.60 -4.55
C VAL A 144 -32.93 -11.87 -3.97
N LEU A 145 -32.69 -11.14 -2.87
CA LEU A 145 -33.68 -10.24 -2.28
C LEU A 145 -33.11 -8.82 -2.32
N MET A 146 -33.93 -7.88 -2.81
CA MET A 146 -33.57 -6.46 -2.89
C MET A 146 -34.58 -5.63 -2.09
N GLU A 147 -34.03 -4.74 -1.30
CA GLU A 147 -34.81 -3.72 -0.59
C GLU A 147 -34.40 -2.35 -1.12
N LEU A 148 -35.40 -1.58 -1.53
CA LEU A 148 -35.23 -0.29 -2.18
C LEU A 148 -35.72 0.82 -1.25
N LYS A 149 -35.09 1.99 -1.35
CA LYS A 149 -35.52 3.20 -0.62
C LYS A 149 -35.71 4.36 -1.58
N SER A 150 -36.58 5.29 -1.17
CA SER A 150 -36.95 6.41 -2.01
C SER A 150 -35.78 7.37 -2.21
N PRO A 151 -35.36 7.62 -3.49
CA PRO A 151 -34.25 8.54 -3.78
C PRO A 151 -34.58 10.04 -3.47
N SER A 152 -35.84 10.38 -3.19
CA SER A 152 -36.27 11.75 -3.01
C SER A 152 -36.53 12.16 -1.55
N ARG A 153 -36.17 11.31 -0.59
CA ARG A 153 -36.23 11.63 0.83
C ARG A 153 -34.82 11.96 1.34
N GLU A 154 -34.65 13.17 1.87
CA GLU A 154 -33.36 13.62 2.43
C GLU A 154 -32.96 12.89 3.72
N GLU A 155 -33.87 12.20 4.39
CA GLU A 155 -33.69 11.53 5.67
C GLU A 155 -33.59 9.99 5.56
N THR A 156 -33.76 9.40 4.36
CA THR A 156 -33.64 7.94 4.11
C THR A 156 -32.41 7.63 3.31
N ASP A 157 -31.63 6.68 3.79
CA ASP A 157 -30.44 6.17 3.11
C ASP A 157 -30.50 4.64 2.94
N ALA A 158 -29.52 4.08 2.27
CA ALA A 158 -29.41 2.64 2.06
C ALA A 158 -29.28 1.84 3.38
N SER A 159 -28.89 2.47 4.50
CA SER A 159 -28.82 1.83 5.83
C SER A 159 -30.20 1.44 6.36
N GLU A 160 -31.27 2.17 5.98
CA GLU A 160 -32.64 1.76 6.30
C GLU A 160 -33.02 0.47 5.57
N ALA A 161 -32.60 0.32 4.30
CA ALA A 161 -32.81 -0.92 3.54
C ALA A 161 -32.09 -2.10 4.21
N TYR A 162 -30.85 -1.92 4.68
CA TYR A 162 -30.14 -2.93 5.45
C TYR A 162 -30.90 -3.32 6.72
N THR A 163 -31.37 -2.34 7.49
CA THR A 163 -32.16 -2.58 8.70
C THR A 163 -33.45 -3.36 8.39
N GLN A 164 -34.09 -3.04 7.28
CA GLN A 164 -35.30 -3.75 6.82
C GLN A 164 -35.01 -5.21 6.44
N ILE A 165 -33.93 -5.46 5.71
CA ILE A 165 -33.48 -6.83 5.39
C ILE A 165 -33.24 -7.63 6.68
N ARG A 166 -32.60 -7.04 7.70
CA ARG A 166 -32.41 -7.69 9.00
C ARG A 166 -33.73 -8.00 9.71
N ASN A 167 -34.70 -7.09 9.64
CA ASN A 167 -36.05 -7.33 10.16
C ASN A 167 -36.74 -8.47 9.41
N TYR A 168 -36.61 -8.57 8.08
CA TYR A 168 -37.14 -9.70 7.32
C TYR A 168 -36.53 -11.04 7.76
N MET A 169 -35.23 -11.09 8.04
CA MET A 169 -34.58 -12.31 8.54
C MET A 169 -35.19 -12.80 9.86
N HIS A 170 -35.73 -11.91 10.69
CA HIS A 170 -36.44 -12.28 11.92
C HIS A 170 -37.91 -12.66 11.67
N SER A 171 -38.59 -11.93 10.79
CA SER A 171 -40.02 -12.11 10.54
C SER A 171 -40.33 -13.26 9.58
N ILE A 172 -39.48 -13.47 8.59
CA ILE A 172 -39.64 -14.46 7.51
C ILE A 172 -38.34 -15.25 7.25
N PRO A 173 -37.77 -15.94 8.27
CA PRO A 173 -36.45 -16.59 8.15
C PRO A 173 -36.42 -17.68 7.06
N SER A 174 -37.52 -18.36 6.77
CA SER A 174 -37.55 -19.42 5.75
C SER A 174 -37.27 -18.92 4.34
N MET A 175 -37.59 -17.66 4.02
CA MET A 175 -37.21 -17.02 2.76
C MET A 175 -35.69 -16.98 2.57
N PHE A 176 -34.97 -16.70 3.64
CA PHE A 176 -33.51 -16.54 3.64
C PHE A 176 -32.74 -17.86 3.62
N ILE A 177 -33.42 -19.01 3.76
CA ILE A 177 -32.79 -20.31 3.50
C ILE A 177 -32.33 -20.39 2.03
N TYR A 178 -33.10 -19.82 1.10
CA TYR A 178 -32.84 -19.86 -0.33
C TYR A 178 -32.08 -18.63 -0.85
N ASN A 179 -31.80 -17.69 0.01
CA ASN A 179 -31.15 -16.45 -0.42
C ASN A 179 -29.65 -16.64 -0.66
N ALA A 180 -29.16 -16.23 -1.82
CA ALA A 180 -27.76 -16.18 -2.16
C ALA A 180 -27.16 -14.79 -1.89
N ILE A 181 -27.87 -13.73 -2.32
CA ILE A 181 -27.40 -12.34 -2.30
C ILE A 181 -28.53 -11.46 -1.75
N CYS A 182 -28.20 -10.55 -0.84
CA CYS A 182 -29.04 -9.44 -0.40
C CYS A 182 -28.55 -8.14 -1.02
N VAL A 183 -29.47 -7.29 -1.48
CA VAL A 183 -29.18 -5.99 -2.07
C VAL A 183 -29.90 -4.90 -1.30
N MET A 184 -29.20 -3.81 -0.97
CA MET A 184 -29.73 -2.57 -0.49
C MET A 184 -29.48 -1.46 -1.49
N SER A 185 -30.46 -0.63 -1.78
CA SER A 185 -30.36 0.37 -2.81
C SER A 185 -31.28 1.58 -2.58
N ASP A 186 -30.77 2.78 -2.88
CA ASP A 186 -31.54 4.04 -2.88
C ASP A 186 -31.32 4.86 -4.17
N LEU A 187 -30.87 4.26 -5.25
CA LEU A 187 -30.42 4.83 -6.52
C LEU A 187 -29.00 5.40 -6.47
N SER A 188 -28.63 6.11 -5.42
CA SER A 188 -27.31 6.74 -5.25
C SER A 188 -26.30 5.75 -4.70
N GLU A 189 -26.72 4.91 -3.76
CA GLU A 189 -25.96 3.84 -3.16
C GLU A 189 -26.57 2.48 -3.51
N ASN A 190 -25.78 1.59 -4.10
CA ASN A 190 -26.20 0.27 -4.48
C ASN A 190 -25.17 -0.74 -3.97
N ARG A 191 -25.54 -1.58 -3.02
CA ARG A 191 -24.62 -2.50 -2.35
C ARG A 191 -25.20 -3.92 -2.25
N ALA A 192 -24.33 -4.91 -2.39
CA ALA A 192 -24.67 -6.32 -2.25
C ALA A 192 -23.91 -6.95 -1.10
N GLY A 193 -24.54 -7.85 -0.40
CA GLY A 193 -23.99 -8.62 0.70
C GLY A 193 -24.67 -9.96 0.87
N THR A 194 -24.50 -10.58 2.01
CA THR A 194 -25.06 -11.89 2.37
C THR A 194 -25.84 -11.82 3.67
N ILE A 195 -26.55 -12.88 4.00
CA ILE A 195 -27.30 -13.00 5.25
C ILE A 195 -26.43 -12.87 6.52
N THR A 196 -25.12 -13.07 6.42
CA THR A 196 -24.17 -12.96 7.54
C THR A 196 -23.36 -11.66 7.50
N SER A 197 -23.48 -10.85 6.43
CA SER A 197 -22.74 -9.61 6.30
C SER A 197 -23.26 -8.55 7.26
N GLY A 198 -22.35 -7.87 7.99
CA GLY A 198 -22.67 -6.57 8.58
C GLY A 198 -22.82 -5.52 7.47
N GLU A 199 -23.41 -4.38 7.77
CA GLU A 199 -23.61 -3.31 6.80
C GLU A 199 -22.31 -2.84 6.16
N ASP A 200 -21.25 -2.76 6.93
CA ASP A 200 -19.88 -2.43 6.52
C ASP A 200 -19.26 -3.43 5.55
N ARG A 201 -19.90 -4.56 5.32
CA ARG A 201 -19.48 -5.62 4.40
C ARG A 201 -20.36 -5.72 3.15
N TYR A 202 -21.38 -4.88 3.03
CA TYR A 202 -22.09 -4.73 1.78
C TYR A 202 -21.25 -3.87 0.84
N MET A 203 -20.98 -4.38 -0.36
CA MET A 203 -20.05 -3.76 -1.32
C MET A 203 -20.78 -3.29 -2.57
N GLU A 204 -20.35 -2.16 -3.09
CA GLU A 204 -20.73 -1.68 -4.41
C GLU A 204 -20.09 -2.54 -5.51
N TRP A 205 -20.70 -2.51 -6.69
CA TRP A 205 -20.13 -3.12 -7.90
C TRP A 205 -19.95 -2.04 -8.97
N LYS A 206 -18.70 -1.61 -9.18
CA LYS A 206 -18.39 -0.36 -9.91
C LYS A 206 -17.98 -0.56 -11.36
N THR A 207 -18.11 -1.76 -11.92
CA THR A 207 -17.71 -2.04 -13.29
C THR A 207 -18.53 -3.16 -13.91
N LYS A 208 -18.82 -3.03 -15.20
CA LYS A 208 -19.52 -4.05 -15.99
C LYS A 208 -18.56 -5.08 -16.62
N ASP A 209 -17.28 -4.73 -16.82
CA ASP A 209 -16.30 -5.51 -17.59
C ASP A 209 -14.95 -5.73 -16.88
N GLY A 210 -14.79 -5.21 -15.68
CA GLY A 210 -13.54 -5.29 -14.92
C GLY A 210 -12.51 -4.22 -15.29
N SER A 211 -12.93 -3.15 -15.96
CA SER A 211 -12.12 -1.97 -16.24
C SER A 211 -12.29 -0.97 -15.11
N TYR A 212 -11.19 -0.63 -14.41
CA TYR A 212 -11.21 0.31 -13.28
C TYR A 212 -11.06 1.77 -13.70
N GLU A 213 -10.70 2.04 -14.96
CA GLU A 213 -10.36 3.37 -15.46
C GLU A 213 -11.57 4.31 -15.55
N ASN A 214 -12.77 3.76 -15.63
CA ASN A 214 -14.04 4.46 -15.76
C ASN A 214 -14.95 4.32 -14.54
N THR A 215 -14.42 4.07 -13.36
CA THR A 215 -15.22 4.06 -12.13
C THR A 215 -15.68 5.48 -11.79
N GLN A 216 -16.66 5.96 -12.54
CA GLN A 216 -17.48 7.10 -12.16
C GLN A 216 -18.35 6.69 -10.98
N PHE A 217 -18.93 7.68 -10.27
CA PHE A 217 -19.99 7.45 -9.29
C PHE A 217 -20.92 6.35 -9.83
N ALA A 218 -21.12 5.30 -9.02
CA ALA A 218 -21.83 4.12 -9.43
C ALA A 218 -23.21 4.51 -9.98
N GLN A 219 -23.34 4.45 -11.28
CA GLN A 219 -24.64 4.49 -11.93
C GLN A 219 -25.36 3.22 -11.48
N PHE A 220 -26.63 3.34 -11.07
CA PHE A 220 -27.39 2.17 -10.59
C PHE A 220 -27.38 1.02 -11.61
N ASP A 221 -27.45 1.33 -12.90
CA ASP A 221 -27.35 0.34 -13.99
C ASP A 221 -26.03 -0.42 -14.00
N THR A 222 -24.89 0.24 -13.70
CA THR A 222 -23.58 -0.42 -13.60
C THR A 222 -23.55 -1.48 -12.51
N PHE A 223 -24.18 -1.19 -11.35
CA PHE A 223 -24.27 -2.16 -10.28
C PHE A 223 -25.11 -3.38 -10.67
N PHE A 224 -26.32 -3.14 -11.17
CA PHE A 224 -27.25 -4.22 -11.50
C PHE A 224 -26.77 -5.04 -12.70
N GLU A 225 -26.35 -4.43 -13.79
CA GLU A 225 -25.79 -5.13 -14.94
C GLU A 225 -24.44 -5.79 -14.60
N GLY A 226 -23.68 -5.16 -13.69
CA GLY A 226 -22.40 -5.67 -13.23
C GLY A 226 -22.50 -7.00 -12.48
N ILE A 227 -23.54 -7.20 -11.67
CA ILE A 227 -23.73 -8.45 -10.89
C ILE A 227 -24.70 -9.39 -11.62
N PHE A 228 -25.82 -8.87 -12.12
CA PHE A 228 -27.01 -9.64 -12.47
C PHE A 228 -27.17 -9.94 -13.96
N THR A 229 -26.20 -9.62 -14.81
CA THR A 229 -26.11 -10.23 -16.16
C THR A 229 -26.13 -11.75 -15.99
N LYS A 230 -27.03 -12.45 -16.70
CA LYS A 230 -27.39 -13.87 -16.46
C LYS A 230 -26.16 -14.78 -16.30
N ASP A 231 -25.23 -14.74 -17.26
CA ASP A 231 -24.01 -15.57 -17.23
C ASP A 231 -23.15 -15.25 -15.98
N ARG A 232 -23.03 -13.98 -15.63
CA ARG A 232 -22.24 -13.55 -14.47
C ARG A 232 -22.91 -13.92 -13.16
N LEU A 233 -24.23 -13.74 -13.06
CA LEU A 233 -24.96 -14.17 -11.87
C LEU A 233 -24.78 -15.68 -11.65
N LEU A 234 -24.93 -16.50 -12.69
CA LEU A 234 -24.69 -17.95 -12.60
C LEU A 234 -23.26 -18.25 -12.15
N ASP A 235 -22.30 -17.55 -12.73
CA ASP A 235 -20.89 -17.72 -12.36
C ASP A 235 -20.61 -17.32 -10.90
N ILE A 236 -21.18 -16.21 -10.44
CA ILE A 236 -21.06 -15.77 -9.04
C ILE A 236 -21.68 -16.81 -8.11
N LEU A 237 -22.88 -17.29 -8.40
CA LEU A 237 -23.56 -18.31 -7.61
C LEU A 237 -22.76 -19.61 -7.51
N LYS A 238 -22.15 -20.03 -8.63
CA LYS A 238 -21.36 -21.27 -8.72
C LYS A 238 -20.03 -21.17 -8.01
N ASN A 239 -19.29 -20.06 -8.22
CA ASN A 239 -17.85 -20.01 -8.00
C ASN A 239 -17.38 -18.90 -7.03
N PHE A 240 -18.24 -17.92 -6.66
CA PHE A 240 -17.82 -16.73 -5.93
C PHE A 240 -18.63 -16.44 -4.68
N ILE A 241 -19.36 -17.46 -4.19
CA ILE A 241 -20.02 -17.48 -2.88
C ILE A 241 -19.50 -18.66 -2.11
N LEU A 242 -18.97 -18.45 -0.90
CA LEU A 242 -18.43 -19.50 -0.05
C LEU A 242 -18.86 -19.31 1.41
N PHE A 243 -18.68 -20.37 2.21
CA PHE A 243 -18.79 -20.32 3.65
C PHE A 243 -17.43 -20.51 4.29
N SER A 244 -17.10 -19.61 5.22
CA SER A 244 -15.90 -19.67 6.06
C SER A 244 -16.31 -20.06 7.47
N ASN A 245 -15.81 -21.18 7.96
CA ASN A 245 -16.17 -21.75 9.26
C ASN A 245 -15.13 -21.39 10.32
N GLU A 246 -15.56 -20.70 11.39
CA GLU A 246 -14.75 -20.35 12.56
C GLU A 246 -15.31 -21.00 13.82
N GLY A 247 -14.80 -22.18 14.16
CA GLY A 247 -15.34 -22.94 15.26
C GLY A 247 -16.80 -23.33 15.02
N LEU A 248 -17.74 -22.82 15.83
CA LEU A 248 -19.17 -23.03 15.67
C LEU A 248 -19.87 -21.99 14.78
N GLN A 249 -19.18 -20.91 14.44
CA GLN A 249 -19.73 -19.85 13.61
C GLN A 249 -19.39 -20.06 12.13
N SER A 250 -20.36 -19.77 11.27
CA SER A 250 -20.21 -19.85 9.83
C SER A 250 -20.57 -18.51 9.21
N TYR A 251 -19.67 -18.01 8.37
CA TYR A 251 -19.84 -16.75 7.67
C TYR A 251 -19.97 -17.01 6.17
N LYS A 252 -21.05 -16.53 5.57
CA LYS A 252 -21.25 -16.55 4.12
C LYS A 252 -20.58 -15.34 3.51
N ILE A 253 -19.75 -15.56 2.50
CA ILE A 253 -18.94 -14.53 1.86
C ILE A 253 -19.25 -14.48 0.37
N LEU A 254 -19.60 -13.30 -0.11
CA LEU A 254 -19.72 -12.94 -1.51
C LEU A 254 -18.44 -12.23 -1.95
N ALA A 255 -17.86 -12.64 -3.05
CA ALA A 255 -16.70 -11.96 -3.64
C ALA A 255 -17.07 -10.54 -4.10
N GLY A 256 -16.19 -9.57 -3.82
CA GLY A 256 -16.29 -8.23 -4.40
C GLY A 256 -15.93 -8.25 -5.89
N TYR A 257 -16.36 -7.21 -6.62
CA TYR A 257 -16.11 -7.11 -8.07
C TYR A 257 -14.63 -7.20 -8.43
N HIS A 258 -13.77 -6.56 -7.64
CA HIS A 258 -12.31 -6.60 -7.83
C HIS A 258 -11.76 -8.02 -7.68
N GLN A 259 -12.30 -8.82 -6.76
CA GLN A 259 -11.92 -10.23 -6.59
C GLN A 259 -12.44 -11.09 -7.76
N TYR A 260 -13.69 -10.88 -8.15
CA TYR A 260 -14.31 -11.61 -9.28
C TYR A 260 -13.50 -11.45 -10.56
N PHE A 261 -13.32 -10.20 -11.02
CA PHE A 261 -12.62 -9.93 -12.29
C PHE A 261 -11.15 -10.31 -12.25
N ALA A 262 -10.46 -10.02 -11.15
CA ALA A 262 -9.04 -10.36 -10.99
C ALA A 262 -8.82 -11.88 -11.01
N VAL A 263 -9.67 -12.65 -10.32
CA VAL A 263 -9.57 -14.12 -10.32
C VAL A 263 -9.87 -14.68 -11.69
N ARG A 264 -10.86 -14.16 -12.42
CA ARG A 264 -11.13 -14.58 -13.79
C ARG A 264 -9.97 -14.30 -14.74
N LYS A 265 -9.38 -13.10 -14.68
CA LYS A 265 -8.17 -12.76 -15.43
C LYS A 265 -6.99 -13.69 -15.05
N ALA A 266 -6.85 -14.03 -13.76
CA ALA A 266 -5.81 -14.94 -13.30
C ALA A 266 -5.96 -16.35 -13.84
N ILE A 267 -7.17 -16.89 -13.92
CA ILE A 267 -7.45 -18.20 -14.53
C ILE A 267 -7.05 -18.20 -16.01
N GLU A 268 -7.46 -17.20 -16.78
CA GLU A 268 -7.11 -17.11 -18.21
C GLU A 268 -5.60 -16.94 -18.42
N SER A 269 -4.94 -16.11 -17.61
CA SER A 269 -3.48 -15.96 -17.65
C SER A 269 -2.77 -17.28 -17.35
N THR A 270 -3.24 -18.01 -16.33
CA THR A 270 -2.66 -19.30 -15.94
C THR A 270 -2.86 -20.36 -17.04
N LYS A 271 -4.05 -20.48 -17.62
CA LYS A 271 -4.30 -21.39 -18.78
C LYS A 271 -3.29 -21.14 -19.90
N LYS A 272 -3.06 -19.88 -20.24
CA LYS A 272 -2.05 -19.50 -21.24
C LYS A 272 -0.64 -19.88 -20.81
N ALA A 273 -0.28 -19.62 -19.56
CA ALA A 273 1.04 -19.88 -19.00
C ALA A 273 1.39 -21.38 -18.97
N THR A 274 0.43 -22.27 -18.71
CA THR A 274 0.66 -23.73 -18.67
C THR A 274 1.15 -24.30 -20.00
N VAL A 275 0.84 -23.63 -21.10
CA VAL A 275 1.22 -24.05 -22.47
C VAL A 275 2.35 -23.19 -23.07
N THR A 276 2.83 -22.15 -22.32
CA THR A 276 3.89 -21.25 -22.79
C THR A 276 5.12 -21.34 -21.89
N ASP A 277 5.40 -20.31 -21.09
CA ASP A 277 6.61 -20.10 -20.31
C ASP A 277 6.48 -20.39 -18.81
N GLY A 278 5.31 -20.82 -18.36
CA GLY A 278 5.04 -21.06 -16.95
C GLY A 278 4.93 -19.79 -16.08
N LYS A 279 4.79 -18.60 -16.68
CA LYS A 279 4.63 -17.34 -15.96
C LYS A 279 3.15 -16.92 -15.97
N GLY A 280 2.46 -17.28 -14.89
CA GLY A 280 1.02 -17.03 -14.72
C GLY A 280 0.67 -15.56 -14.48
N GLY A 281 1.64 -14.73 -14.08
CA GLY A 281 1.46 -13.30 -13.85
C GLY A 281 1.50 -12.91 -12.38
N VAL A 282 1.29 -11.60 -12.11
CA VAL A 282 1.26 -11.00 -10.78
C VAL A 282 -0.12 -10.47 -10.45
N PHE A 283 -0.73 -10.99 -9.41
CA PHE A 283 -1.98 -10.54 -8.83
C PHE A 283 -1.67 -9.52 -7.74
N TRP A 284 -1.81 -8.23 -8.08
CA TRP A 284 -1.49 -7.16 -7.16
C TRP A 284 -2.75 -6.50 -6.60
N HIS A 285 -3.10 -6.86 -5.39
CA HIS A 285 -4.16 -6.23 -4.62
C HIS A 285 -3.62 -5.73 -3.29
N THR A 286 -3.96 -4.48 -2.93
CA THR A 286 -3.50 -3.87 -1.67
C THR A 286 -3.84 -4.71 -0.46
N GLN A 287 -3.10 -4.55 0.62
CA GLN A 287 -3.40 -5.26 1.86
C GLN A 287 -4.75 -4.81 2.43
N GLY A 288 -5.56 -5.78 2.85
CA GLY A 288 -6.91 -5.51 3.35
C GLY A 288 -8.02 -5.71 2.33
N SER A 289 -7.69 -5.86 1.05
CA SER A 289 -8.67 -6.08 -0.04
C SER A 289 -9.24 -7.51 -0.12
N GLY A 290 -8.89 -8.40 0.81
CA GLY A 290 -9.36 -9.79 0.78
C GLY A 290 -8.53 -10.73 -0.09
N LYS A 291 -7.26 -10.45 -0.35
CA LYS A 291 -6.34 -11.25 -1.19
C LYS A 291 -6.35 -12.75 -0.87
N SER A 292 -6.35 -13.13 0.41
CA SER A 292 -6.39 -14.55 0.83
C SER A 292 -7.66 -15.25 0.37
N LEU A 293 -8.81 -14.56 0.35
CA LEU A 293 -10.07 -15.10 -0.21
C LEU A 293 -9.99 -15.18 -1.74
N SER A 294 -9.37 -14.21 -2.40
CA SER A 294 -9.12 -14.30 -3.85
C SER A 294 -8.28 -15.54 -4.21
N MET A 295 -7.30 -15.89 -3.37
CA MET A 295 -6.51 -17.11 -3.53
C MET A 295 -7.35 -18.38 -3.34
N VAL A 296 -8.33 -18.37 -2.44
CA VAL A 296 -9.29 -19.50 -2.25
C VAL A 296 -10.19 -19.64 -3.48
N PHE A 297 -10.79 -18.54 -3.95
CA PHE A 297 -11.61 -18.55 -5.19
C PHE A 297 -10.80 -19.02 -6.41
N TYR A 298 -9.57 -18.53 -6.53
CA TYR A 298 -8.68 -18.93 -7.61
C TYR A 298 -8.33 -20.44 -7.54
N ALA A 299 -7.99 -20.93 -6.35
CA ALA A 299 -7.71 -22.37 -6.15
C ALA A 299 -8.91 -23.25 -6.46
N HIS A 300 -10.14 -22.82 -6.13
CA HIS A 300 -11.37 -23.51 -6.47
C HIS A 300 -11.57 -23.60 -7.99
N LEU A 301 -11.44 -22.47 -8.67
CA LEU A 301 -11.63 -22.40 -10.12
C LEU A 301 -10.57 -23.16 -10.92
N LEU A 302 -9.34 -23.21 -10.43
CA LEU A 302 -8.27 -23.99 -11.09
C LEU A 302 -8.61 -25.47 -11.23
N GLN A 303 -9.37 -26.05 -10.31
CA GLN A 303 -9.72 -27.47 -10.32
C GLN A 303 -10.55 -27.83 -11.56
N SER A 304 -11.51 -26.97 -11.90
CA SER A 304 -12.34 -27.16 -13.11
C SER A 304 -11.64 -26.67 -14.38
N ALA A 305 -10.83 -25.61 -14.28
CA ALA A 305 -10.21 -24.96 -15.43
C ALA A 305 -9.02 -25.74 -16.01
N LEU A 306 -8.29 -26.52 -15.18
CA LEU A 306 -7.05 -27.23 -15.52
C LEU A 306 -7.07 -28.71 -15.09
N GLU A 307 -8.23 -29.35 -15.09
CA GLU A 307 -8.38 -30.78 -14.78
C GLU A 307 -7.72 -31.20 -13.46
N SER A 308 -8.04 -30.46 -12.39
CA SER A 308 -7.57 -30.73 -11.04
C SER A 308 -6.04 -30.72 -10.89
N PRO A 309 -5.35 -29.60 -11.10
CA PRO A 309 -3.91 -29.50 -10.91
C PRO A 309 -3.54 -29.66 -9.42
N THR A 310 -2.29 -30.02 -9.15
CA THR A 310 -1.74 -29.90 -7.79
C THR A 310 -1.34 -28.45 -7.52
N ILE A 311 -1.86 -27.86 -6.47
CA ILE A 311 -1.57 -26.48 -6.08
C ILE A 311 -0.52 -26.50 -4.96
N VAL A 312 0.59 -25.78 -5.16
CA VAL A 312 1.63 -25.59 -4.16
C VAL A 312 1.61 -24.13 -3.72
N VAL A 313 1.22 -23.86 -2.49
CA VAL A 313 1.18 -22.53 -1.91
C VAL A 313 2.49 -22.27 -1.18
N ILE A 314 3.24 -21.28 -1.64
CA ILE A 314 4.53 -20.91 -1.03
C ILE A 314 4.38 -19.62 -0.24
N THR A 315 4.81 -19.64 1.02
CA THR A 315 4.83 -18.50 1.92
C THR A 315 6.26 -18.17 2.37
N ASP A 316 6.50 -16.92 2.78
CA ASP A 316 7.82 -16.47 3.21
C ASP A 316 8.18 -16.91 4.64
N ARG A 317 7.19 -16.92 5.54
CA ARG A 317 7.39 -17.18 6.97
C ARG A 317 6.35 -18.16 7.51
N ASN A 318 6.74 -18.92 8.52
CA ASN A 318 5.83 -19.87 9.18
C ASN A 318 4.57 -19.19 9.76
N ASP A 319 4.68 -17.98 10.34
CA ASP A 319 3.53 -17.27 10.91
C ASP A 319 2.50 -16.85 9.83
N LEU A 320 2.97 -16.49 8.62
CA LEU A 320 2.13 -16.17 7.46
C LEU A 320 1.54 -17.44 6.86
N ASP A 321 2.32 -18.53 6.86
CA ASP A 321 1.91 -19.84 6.41
C ASP A 321 0.70 -20.33 7.24
N ASP A 322 0.81 -20.27 8.57
CA ASP A 322 -0.26 -20.66 9.49
C ASP A 322 -1.57 -19.86 9.26
N GLN A 323 -1.49 -18.54 8.96
CA GLN A 323 -2.67 -17.72 8.73
C GLN A 323 -3.36 -18.01 7.40
N LEU A 324 -2.58 -18.09 6.32
CA LEU A 324 -3.13 -18.38 4.99
C LEU A 324 -3.69 -19.81 4.94
N TYR A 325 -2.96 -20.76 5.52
CA TYR A 325 -3.42 -22.13 5.70
C TYR A 325 -4.75 -22.20 6.45
N SER A 326 -4.86 -21.49 7.59
CA SER A 326 -6.09 -21.42 8.36
C SER A 326 -7.26 -20.89 7.54
N GLN A 327 -7.04 -19.89 6.68
CA GLN A 327 -8.08 -19.36 5.78
C GLN A 327 -8.55 -20.41 4.77
N PHE A 328 -7.62 -21.18 4.18
CA PHE A 328 -7.97 -22.27 3.27
C PHE A 328 -8.71 -23.41 4.01
N ALA A 329 -8.25 -23.77 5.21
CA ALA A 329 -8.88 -24.80 6.02
C ALA A 329 -10.31 -24.44 6.46
N LYS A 330 -10.58 -23.14 6.76
CA LYS A 330 -11.94 -22.65 7.03
C LYS A 330 -12.87 -22.79 5.83
N CYS A 331 -12.32 -22.80 4.62
CA CYS A 331 -13.06 -22.90 3.34
C CYS A 331 -12.98 -24.30 2.71
N LYS A 332 -12.57 -25.35 3.44
CA LYS A 332 -12.34 -26.69 2.91
C LYS A 332 -13.56 -27.32 2.23
N ALA A 333 -14.76 -27.00 2.69
CA ALA A 333 -16.01 -27.48 2.09
C ALA A 333 -16.18 -26.92 0.68
N PHE A 334 -15.89 -25.65 0.48
CA PHE A 334 -15.93 -25.00 -0.83
C PHE A 334 -14.81 -25.51 -1.76
N LEU A 335 -13.60 -25.71 -1.22
CA LEU A 335 -12.47 -26.29 -1.97
C LEU A 335 -12.61 -27.79 -2.23
N ARG A 336 -13.51 -28.49 -1.53
CA ARG A 336 -13.73 -29.94 -1.59
C ARG A 336 -12.47 -30.77 -1.34
N GLN A 337 -11.52 -30.20 -0.62
CA GLN A 337 -10.28 -30.85 -0.22
C GLN A 337 -9.69 -30.15 1.01
N GLU A 338 -8.92 -30.91 1.77
CA GLU A 338 -8.21 -30.41 2.93
C GLU A 338 -6.79 -30.01 2.52
N PRO A 339 -6.35 -28.77 2.83
CA PRO A 339 -4.98 -28.36 2.58
C PRO A 339 -4.03 -29.14 3.49
N VAL A 340 -2.81 -29.39 3.04
CA VAL A 340 -1.79 -30.16 3.76
C VAL A 340 -0.51 -29.34 3.88
N HIS A 341 0.10 -29.30 5.07
CA HIS A 341 1.44 -28.71 5.25
C HIS A 341 2.53 -29.71 4.89
N ALA A 342 3.50 -29.29 4.09
CA ALA A 342 4.75 -30.01 3.93
C ALA A 342 5.69 -29.68 5.09
N GLU A 343 6.05 -30.64 5.92
CA GLU A 343 6.90 -30.43 7.10
C GLU A 343 8.39 -30.32 6.74
N SER A 344 8.84 -31.04 5.71
CA SER A 344 10.21 -31.07 5.21
C SER A 344 10.24 -31.13 3.68
N ARG A 345 11.44 -30.99 3.09
CA ARG A 345 11.65 -31.16 1.65
C ARG A 345 11.28 -32.58 1.20
N GLU A 346 11.66 -33.62 1.97
CA GLU A 346 11.34 -35.02 1.70
C GLU A 346 9.83 -35.26 1.77
N HIS A 347 9.15 -34.63 2.74
CA HIS A 347 7.70 -34.71 2.85
C HIS A 347 7.02 -34.03 1.66
N LEU A 348 7.52 -32.84 1.22
CA LEU A 348 7.03 -32.17 0.01
C LEU A 348 7.19 -33.06 -1.22
N LYS A 349 8.36 -33.72 -1.40
CA LYS A 349 8.60 -34.66 -2.49
C LYS A 349 7.61 -35.82 -2.44
N THR A 350 7.41 -36.42 -1.28
CA THR A 350 6.45 -37.51 -1.10
C THR A 350 5.02 -37.08 -1.43
N LEU A 351 4.60 -35.90 -1.02
CA LEU A 351 3.27 -35.34 -1.34
C LEU A 351 3.10 -35.09 -2.85
N LEU A 352 4.15 -34.69 -3.55
CA LEU A 352 4.13 -34.47 -4.99
C LEU A 352 4.15 -35.80 -5.78
N ASP A 353 5.01 -36.74 -5.40
CA ASP A 353 5.17 -38.07 -6.06
C ASP A 353 4.00 -39.00 -5.81
N GLY A 354 3.38 -38.91 -4.62
CA GLY A 354 2.22 -39.72 -4.22
C GLY A 354 0.92 -39.32 -4.93
N ARG A 355 0.92 -38.24 -5.72
CA ARG A 355 -0.28 -37.71 -6.40
C ARG A 355 -0.03 -37.55 -7.88
N LYS A 356 -0.98 -37.95 -8.72
CA LYS A 356 -0.95 -37.65 -10.16
C LYS A 356 -1.67 -36.34 -10.50
N ALA A 357 -2.64 -35.95 -9.70
CA ALA A 357 -3.45 -34.75 -9.84
C ALA A 357 -4.03 -34.33 -8.48
N ASN A 358 -4.62 -33.15 -8.43
CA ASN A 358 -5.30 -32.58 -7.25
C ASN A 358 -4.38 -32.34 -6.04
N GLY A 359 -4.91 -31.72 -5.01
CA GLY A 359 -4.21 -31.44 -3.75
C GLY A 359 -3.75 -29.99 -3.62
N ILE A 360 -3.89 -29.47 -2.40
CA ILE A 360 -3.39 -28.15 -2.01
C ILE A 360 -2.31 -28.38 -0.94
N ILE A 361 -1.06 -28.02 -1.27
CA ILE A 361 0.12 -28.27 -0.42
C ILE A 361 0.69 -26.91 -0.02
N PHE A 362 0.77 -26.66 1.29
CA PHE A 362 1.42 -25.49 1.86
C PHE A 362 2.87 -25.79 2.19
N THR A 363 3.75 -24.83 1.87
CA THR A 363 5.17 -24.96 2.14
C THR A 363 5.83 -23.59 2.26
N THR A 364 6.96 -23.52 2.95
CA THR A 364 7.76 -22.29 3.03
C THR A 364 8.97 -22.37 2.11
N MET A 365 9.52 -21.20 1.72
CA MET A 365 10.66 -21.09 0.82
C MET A 365 11.90 -21.83 1.30
N GLN A 366 12.12 -21.92 2.62
CA GLN A 366 13.29 -22.58 3.22
C GLN A 366 13.33 -24.09 2.93
N LYS A 367 12.22 -24.70 2.52
CA LYS A 367 12.14 -26.13 2.17
C LYS A 367 12.60 -26.44 0.75
N PHE A 368 12.93 -25.40 -0.03
CA PHE A 368 13.61 -25.53 -1.33
C PHE A 368 15.11 -25.30 -1.14
N GLU A 369 15.86 -26.34 -0.84
CA GLU A 369 17.32 -26.27 -0.70
C GLU A 369 18.02 -26.38 -2.06
N GLU A 370 19.27 -25.90 -2.14
CA GLU A 370 20.17 -26.06 -3.30
C GLU A 370 20.53 -27.55 -3.46
N SER A 371 19.66 -28.33 -4.09
CA SER A 371 19.98 -29.66 -4.52
C SER A 371 19.77 -29.77 -6.02
N GLY A 372 20.70 -30.43 -6.71
CA GLY A 372 20.65 -30.50 -8.18
C GLY A 372 19.54 -31.34 -8.81
N GLU A 373 18.63 -31.93 -8.01
CA GLU A 373 17.52 -32.76 -8.51
C GLU A 373 16.17 -32.06 -8.35
N PRO A 374 15.33 -32.04 -9.44
CA PRO A 374 13.96 -31.57 -9.34
C PRO A 374 13.12 -32.39 -8.34
N LEU A 375 12.23 -31.71 -7.61
CA LEU A 375 11.24 -32.40 -6.76
C LEU A 375 10.16 -33.08 -7.59
N SER A 376 9.79 -32.48 -8.73
CA SER A 376 8.84 -33.06 -9.66
C SER A 376 9.00 -32.42 -11.05
N GLU A 377 8.89 -33.22 -12.09
CA GLU A 377 8.89 -32.74 -13.49
C GLU A 377 7.45 -32.60 -14.08
N ARG A 378 6.43 -32.75 -13.24
CA ARG A 378 5.05 -32.63 -13.63
C ARG A 378 4.70 -31.23 -14.13
N ARG A 379 3.86 -31.15 -15.16
CA ARG A 379 3.36 -29.88 -15.73
C ARG A 379 2.05 -29.40 -15.08
N ASN A 380 1.28 -30.29 -14.47
CA ASN A 380 0.02 -29.96 -13.80
C ASN A 380 0.22 -29.53 -12.35
N ILE A 381 1.26 -28.73 -12.10
CA ILE A 381 1.54 -28.11 -10.80
C ILE A 381 1.41 -26.60 -10.99
N ILE A 382 0.59 -25.96 -10.14
CA ILE A 382 0.45 -24.51 -10.07
C ILE A 382 1.06 -24.03 -8.75
N VAL A 383 2.05 -23.18 -8.84
CA VAL A 383 2.71 -22.60 -7.68
C VAL A 383 2.12 -21.22 -7.43
N MET A 384 1.46 -21.06 -6.28
CA MET A 384 0.92 -19.80 -5.80
C MET A 384 1.88 -19.21 -4.76
N ALA A 385 2.55 -18.13 -5.08
CA ALA A 385 3.46 -17.46 -4.17
C ALA A 385 2.75 -16.30 -3.46
N ASP A 386 2.54 -16.41 -2.14
CA ASP A 386 2.04 -15.28 -1.36
C ASP A 386 3.19 -14.33 -1.00
N GLU A 387 2.87 -13.05 -0.88
CA GLU A 387 3.83 -11.97 -0.69
C GLU A 387 5.02 -12.07 -1.66
N ALA A 388 4.71 -12.28 -2.96
CA ALA A 388 5.67 -12.58 -4.03
C ALA A 388 6.83 -11.58 -4.15
N HIS A 389 6.71 -10.39 -3.54
CA HIS A 389 7.79 -9.41 -3.42
C HIS A 389 8.87 -9.80 -2.40
N ARG A 390 8.62 -10.78 -1.51
CA ARG A 390 9.57 -11.24 -0.50
C ARG A 390 10.27 -12.49 -1.00
N GLY A 391 11.57 -12.55 -0.79
CA GLY A 391 12.39 -13.77 -0.96
C GLY A 391 12.48 -14.40 -2.36
N GLN A 392 11.51 -14.17 -3.26
CA GLN A 392 11.45 -14.81 -4.58
C GLN A 392 12.13 -14.01 -5.71
N TYR A 393 13.09 -13.16 -5.40
CA TYR A 393 13.81 -12.38 -6.38
C TYR A 393 15.22 -12.92 -6.60
N GLY A 394 15.65 -12.82 -7.84
CA GLY A 394 16.95 -13.25 -8.33
C GLY A 394 16.87 -14.56 -9.09
N LEU A 395 16.77 -14.41 -10.43
CA LEU A 395 16.98 -15.51 -11.38
C LEU A 395 18.47 -15.67 -11.70
N THR A 396 19.30 -14.71 -11.27
CA THR A 396 20.72 -14.65 -11.59
C THR A 396 21.60 -15.28 -10.50
N GLU A 397 22.71 -15.84 -10.93
CA GLU A 397 23.75 -16.35 -10.05
C GLU A 397 24.71 -15.21 -9.66
N LYS A 398 25.02 -15.10 -8.36
CA LYS A 398 25.99 -14.11 -7.85
C LYS A 398 27.10 -14.84 -7.11
N ILE A 399 28.36 -14.41 -7.29
CA ILE A 399 29.49 -14.92 -6.53
C ILE A 399 29.69 -14.03 -5.31
N LYS A 400 29.52 -14.59 -4.11
CA LYS A 400 29.84 -13.91 -2.85
C LYS A 400 31.14 -14.46 -2.29
N MET A 401 32.05 -13.58 -1.88
CA MET A 401 33.21 -13.97 -1.10
C MET A 401 32.80 -14.16 0.36
N THR A 402 32.87 -15.36 0.87
CA THR A 402 32.59 -15.72 2.28
C THR A 402 33.85 -16.35 2.90
N LYS A 403 34.03 -16.15 4.21
CA LYS A 403 35.12 -16.84 4.94
C LYS A 403 34.65 -18.26 5.28
N ASN A 404 35.51 -19.25 4.99
CA ASN A 404 35.33 -20.63 5.45
C ASN A 404 35.61 -20.74 6.97
N GLU A 405 35.45 -21.94 7.54
CA GLU A 405 35.72 -22.21 8.96
C GLU A 405 37.17 -21.91 9.36
N ASP A 406 38.09 -21.95 8.41
CA ASP A 406 39.52 -21.68 8.59
C ASP A 406 39.86 -20.18 8.42
N GLY A 407 38.85 -19.30 8.14
CA GLY A 407 39.04 -17.86 7.97
C GLY A 407 39.50 -17.40 6.58
N GLU A 408 39.65 -18.30 5.62
CA GLU A 408 40.06 -17.99 4.23
C GLU A 408 38.84 -17.49 3.41
N LEU A 409 39.06 -16.50 2.55
CA LEU A 409 38.08 -15.99 1.63
C LEU A 409 37.84 -16.98 0.49
N VAL A 410 36.70 -17.61 0.47
CA VAL A 410 36.26 -18.54 -0.57
C VAL A 410 35.14 -17.89 -1.38
N ALA A 411 35.25 -17.95 -2.70
CA ALA A 411 34.20 -17.54 -3.61
C ALA A 411 33.05 -18.55 -3.58
N ARG A 412 31.92 -18.20 -2.99
CA ARG A 412 30.72 -19.04 -2.96
C ARG A 412 29.70 -18.53 -3.97
N LYS A 413 29.26 -19.43 -4.84
CA LYS A 413 28.17 -19.18 -5.78
C LYS A 413 26.85 -19.12 -4.99
N VAL A 414 26.16 -18.00 -5.07
CA VAL A 414 24.83 -17.81 -4.46
C VAL A 414 23.82 -17.74 -5.59
N ILE A 415 22.90 -18.67 -5.61
CA ILE A 415 21.79 -18.75 -6.58
C ILE A 415 20.58 -18.01 -5.96
N GLY A 416 19.89 -17.22 -6.77
CA GLY A 416 18.67 -16.55 -6.32
C GLY A 416 17.55 -17.54 -5.99
N THR A 417 16.78 -17.25 -4.94
CA THR A 417 15.72 -18.16 -4.41
C THR A 417 14.67 -18.49 -5.47
N ALA A 418 14.28 -17.50 -6.29
CA ALA A 418 13.31 -17.73 -7.37
C ALA A 418 13.82 -18.76 -8.40
N ARG A 419 15.13 -18.76 -8.67
CA ARG A 419 15.73 -19.74 -9.55
C ARG A 419 15.75 -21.13 -8.91
N ILE A 420 16.08 -21.23 -7.64
CA ILE A 420 16.08 -22.51 -6.90
C ILE A 420 14.68 -23.15 -6.98
N ILE A 421 13.62 -22.37 -6.73
CA ILE A 421 12.24 -22.85 -6.79
C ILE A 421 11.90 -23.31 -8.21
N ARG A 422 12.28 -22.54 -9.24
CA ARG A 422 12.04 -22.92 -10.64
C ARG A 422 12.83 -24.16 -11.07
N ASP A 423 14.09 -24.29 -10.67
CA ASP A 423 14.91 -25.46 -10.96
C ASP A 423 14.37 -26.72 -10.25
N THR A 424 13.72 -26.53 -9.11
CA THR A 424 13.12 -27.59 -8.29
C THR A 424 11.77 -28.09 -8.88
N LEU A 425 10.98 -27.22 -9.50
CA LEU A 425 9.72 -27.52 -10.18
C LEU A 425 9.74 -26.91 -11.60
N PRO A 426 10.57 -27.44 -12.51
CA PRO A 426 10.91 -26.76 -13.76
C PRO A 426 9.76 -26.58 -14.74
N ASN A 427 8.75 -27.46 -14.68
CA ASN A 427 7.60 -27.45 -15.57
C ASN A 427 6.32 -26.87 -14.92
N ALA A 428 6.40 -26.41 -13.67
CA ALA A 428 5.26 -25.81 -12.98
C ALA A 428 4.92 -24.40 -13.52
N THR A 429 3.68 -23.99 -13.36
CA THR A 429 3.25 -22.63 -13.64
C THR A 429 3.24 -21.81 -12.34
N TYR A 430 3.78 -20.60 -12.40
CA TYR A 430 3.98 -19.73 -11.23
C TYR A 430 3.12 -18.50 -11.31
N ILE A 431 2.37 -18.22 -10.27
CA ILE A 431 1.60 -16.99 -10.09
C ILE A 431 1.96 -16.32 -8.76
N GLY A 432 2.21 -15.01 -8.79
CA GLY A 432 2.53 -14.22 -7.61
C GLY A 432 1.35 -13.44 -7.10
N PHE A 433 1.07 -13.53 -5.80
CA PHE A 433 0.09 -12.71 -5.08
C PHE A 433 0.83 -11.74 -4.18
N THR A 434 0.51 -10.45 -4.26
CA THR A 434 1.19 -9.44 -3.45
C THR A 434 0.35 -8.21 -3.21
N GLY A 435 0.53 -7.58 -2.03
CA GLY A 435 0.03 -6.25 -1.78
C GLY A 435 0.99 -5.13 -2.23
N THR A 436 2.26 -5.47 -2.47
CA THR A 436 3.34 -4.50 -2.70
C THR A 436 4.42 -5.03 -3.64
N PRO A 437 4.23 -5.01 -4.95
CA PRO A 437 5.25 -5.49 -5.87
C PRO A 437 6.53 -4.61 -5.86
N ILE A 438 7.69 -5.20 -6.08
CA ILE A 438 8.99 -4.51 -6.15
C ILE A 438 9.46 -4.45 -7.62
N SER A 439 9.93 -3.26 -8.06
CA SER A 439 10.57 -3.05 -9.34
C SER A 439 11.97 -2.46 -9.12
N ARG A 440 12.94 -3.33 -8.90
CA ARG A 440 14.37 -3.01 -8.92
C ARG A 440 15.04 -4.00 -9.86
N GLU A 441 16.18 -3.64 -10.45
CA GLU A 441 16.87 -4.46 -11.46
C GLU A 441 17.10 -5.92 -11.04
N ASP A 442 17.46 -6.16 -9.79
CA ASP A 442 17.73 -7.49 -9.23
C ASP A 442 16.54 -8.11 -8.47
N ARG A 443 15.40 -7.41 -8.40
CA ARG A 443 14.21 -7.79 -7.60
C ARG A 443 12.91 -7.46 -8.33
N ASN A 444 12.82 -7.78 -9.60
CA ASN A 444 11.62 -7.48 -10.38
C ASN A 444 10.64 -8.65 -10.31
N THR A 445 9.52 -8.44 -9.64
CA THR A 445 8.45 -9.45 -9.52
C THR A 445 7.91 -9.89 -10.90
N ARG A 446 7.89 -8.96 -11.87
CA ARG A 446 7.44 -9.27 -13.24
C ARG A 446 8.38 -10.19 -14.01
N GLU A 447 9.69 -10.13 -13.75
CA GLU A 447 10.65 -11.05 -14.38
C GLU A 447 10.41 -12.49 -13.95
N VAL A 448 10.01 -12.68 -12.69
CA VAL A 448 9.83 -14.00 -12.09
C VAL A 448 8.48 -14.60 -12.47
N PHE A 449 7.40 -13.82 -12.33
CA PHE A 449 6.03 -14.32 -12.47
C PHE A 449 5.34 -13.93 -13.78
N GLY A 450 5.82 -12.92 -14.49
CA GLY A 450 5.17 -12.32 -15.65
C GLY A 450 4.52 -10.98 -15.35
N ASP A 451 3.72 -10.46 -16.30
CA ASP A 451 3.06 -9.17 -16.18
C ASP A 451 1.97 -9.14 -15.09
N TYR A 452 1.54 -7.93 -14.71
CA TYR A 452 0.41 -7.77 -13.81
C TYR A 452 -0.87 -8.27 -14.46
N ILE A 453 -1.57 -9.15 -13.75
CA ILE A 453 -2.89 -9.68 -14.14
C ILE A 453 -3.95 -8.64 -13.83
N ASP A 454 -3.88 -8.10 -12.61
CA ASP A 454 -4.82 -7.13 -12.09
C ASP A 454 -4.16 -6.26 -11.03
N ILE A 455 -4.61 -5.02 -10.91
CA ILE A 455 -4.09 -4.05 -9.96
C ILE A 455 -5.26 -3.41 -9.23
N TYR A 456 -5.31 -3.64 -7.92
CA TYR A 456 -6.27 -3.03 -7.02
C TYR A 456 -5.51 -2.28 -5.93
N ASP A 457 -5.31 -0.98 -6.13
CA ASP A 457 -4.48 -0.16 -5.27
C ASP A 457 -5.19 0.33 -3.99
N MET A 458 -4.46 1.04 -3.12
CA MET A 458 -5.00 1.51 -1.83
C MET A 458 -6.10 2.54 -2.03
N THR A 459 -5.98 3.42 -3.02
CA THR A 459 -6.98 4.46 -3.30
C THR A 459 -8.31 3.83 -3.69
N GLN A 460 -8.28 2.85 -4.59
CA GLN A 460 -9.49 2.12 -4.99
C GLN A 460 -10.12 1.38 -3.82
N ALA A 461 -9.29 0.73 -3.02
CA ALA A 461 -9.77 0.01 -1.85
C ALA A 461 -10.46 0.94 -0.83
N VAL A 462 -9.99 2.18 -0.69
CA VAL A 462 -10.62 3.20 0.16
C VAL A 462 -11.91 3.73 -0.49
N GLU A 463 -11.89 4.02 -1.79
CA GLU A 463 -13.07 4.47 -2.53
C GLU A 463 -14.19 3.43 -2.55
N ASP A 464 -13.84 2.15 -2.54
CA ASP A 464 -14.79 1.04 -2.50
C ASP A 464 -15.24 0.67 -1.08
N GLY A 465 -14.69 1.33 -0.06
CA GLY A 465 -14.95 0.99 1.34
C GLY A 465 -14.37 -0.36 1.79
N ALA A 466 -13.56 -1.01 0.95
CA ALA A 466 -12.87 -2.25 1.29
C ALA A 466 -11.77 -2.04 2.35
N THR A 467 -11.20 -0.83 2.38
CA THR A 467 -10.29 -0.36 3.43
C THR A 467 -10.68 1.05 3.86
N ARG A 468 -10.15 1.50 5.00
CA ARG A 468 -10.35 2.87 5.49
C ARG A 468 -9.17 3.77 5.13
N PRO A 469 -9.38 5.08 4.99
CA PRO A 469 -8.28 6.03 4.78
C PRO A 469 -7.30 6.01 5.95
N VAL A 470 -6.05 6.35 5.66
CA VAL A 470 -5.02 6.52 6.70
C VAL A 470 -4.63 7.98 6.77
N TYR A 471 -4.72 8.52 7.97
CA TYR A 471 -4.28 9.87 8.30
C TYR A 471 -2.86 9.81 8.85
N TYR A 472 -2.10 10.85 8.60
CA TYR A 472 -0.71 10.94 9.02
C TYR A 472 -0.50 12.21 9.84
N GLU A 473 0.10 12.04 11.02
CA GLU A 473 0.50 13.13 11.91
C GLU A 473 2.00 13.05 12.17
N SER A 474 2.73 14.11 11.86
CA SER A 474 4.15 14.18 12.11
C SER A 474 4.42 14.87 13.44
N ARG A 475 5.14 14.15 14.33
CA ARG A 475 5.58 14.63 15.66
C ARG A 475 7.07 14.36 15.79
N VAL A 476 7.88 15.05 14.98
CA VAL A 476 9.33 14.82 14.96
C VAL A 476 9.97 15.36 16.24
N MET A 477 10.82 14.54 16.86
CA MET A 477 11.54 14.93 18.07
C MET A 477 12.67 15.91 17.74
N LYS A 478 12.73 17.05 18.46
CA LYS A 478 13.89 17.94 18.42
C LYS A 478 15.01 17.35 19.29
N LEU A 479 16.06 16.92 18.63
CA LEU A 479 17.30 16.56 19.31
C LEU A 479 18.24 17.77 19.22
N LYS A 480 18.51 18.42 20.35
CA LYS A 480 19.61 19.38 20.45
C LYS A 480 20.90 18.61 20.65
N LEU A 481 21.70 18.55 19.60
CA LEU A 481 23.10 18.20 19.70
C LEU A 481 23.88 19.47 20.05
N ASP A 482 24.77 19.40 21.05
CA ASP A 482 25.67 20.51 21.38
C ASP A 482 26.55 20.81 20.15
N GLU A 483 26.50 22.08 19.70
CA GLU A 483 27.25 22.52 18.51
C GLU A 483 28.75 22.24 18.55
N ASN A 484 29.37 22.29 19.74
CA ASN A 484 30.78 21.98 19.86
C ASN A 484 31.08 20.49 19.67
N THR A 485 30.15 19.64 20.11
CA THR A 485 30.28 18.20 19.95
C THR A 485 29.92 17.78 18.51
N LEU A 486 29.00 18.46 17.82
CA LEU A 486 28.75 18.27 16.40
C LEU A 486 30.01 18.57 15.57
N LYS A 487 30.69 19.69 15.85
CA LYS A 487 31.96 20.02 15.18
C LYS A 487 33.05 18.99 15.48
N LEU A 488 33.09 18.49 16.71
CA LEU A 488 34.05 17.44 17.09
C LEU A 488 33.76 16.12 16.38
N ILE A 489 32.50 15.75 16.26
CA ILE A 489 32.04 14.56 15.52
C ILE A 489 32.37 14.70 14.03
N ASP A 490 32.09 15.85 13.42
CA ASP A 490 32.41 16.10 12.01
C ASP A 490 33.92 16.06 11.77
N THR A 491 34.73 16.67 12.65
CA THR A 491 36.19 16.66 12.55
C THR A 491 36.75 15.25 12.74
N GLU A 492 36.29 14.50 13.73
CA GLU A 492 36.70 13.09 13.94
C GLU A 492 36.23 12.19 12.79
N TYR A 493 35.04 12.48 12.22
CA TYR A 493 34.54 11.78 11.05
C TYR A 493 35.41 12.05 9.80
N GLU A 494 35.82 13.29 9.58
CA GLU A 494 36.73 13.66 8.48
C GLU A 494 38.10 13.01 8.66
N ILE A 495 38.64 12.96 9.87
CA ILE A 495 39.93 12.29 10.19
C ILE A 495 39.78 10.77 9.95
N MET A 496 38.70 10.15 10.34
CA MET A 496 38.43 8.74 10.10
C MET A 496 38.19 8.45 8.61
N ALA A 497 37.50 9.37 7.92
CA ALA A 497 37.21 9.28 6.47
C ALA A 497 38.48 9.30 5.63
N GLN A 498 39.51 10.03 6.04
CA GLN A 498 40.81 10.02 5.36
C GLN A 498 41.50 8.67 5.43
N ASN A 499 41.11 7.81 6.36
CA ASN A 499 41.73 6.50 6.64
C ASN A 499 40.86 5.30 6.33
N ALA A 500 39.69 5.48 5.70
CA ALA A 500 38.78 4.40 5.34
C ALA A 500 38.23 4.57 3.92
N ASP A 501 37.81 3.47 3.28
CA ASP A 501 37.18 3.52 1.97
C ASP A 501 35.83 4.25 2.05
N ALA A 502 35.53 5.08 1.06
CA ALA A 502 34.28 5.87 1.02
C ALA A 502 33.00 5.02 1.16
N ASP A 503 32.99 3.81 0.58
CA ASP A 503 31.89 2.85 0.71
C ASP A 503 31.71 2.36 2.16
N VAL A 504 32.81 2.23 2.92
CA VAL A 504 32.80 1.83 4.32
C VAL A 504 32.26 2.92 5.21
N ILE A 505 32.60 4.18 4.90
CA ILE A 505 32.10 5.36 5.64
C ILE A 505 30.60 5.59 5.35
N GLU A 506 30.19 5.48 4.11
CA GLU A 506 28.78 5.63 3.74
C GLU A 506 27.93 4.52 4.35
N LYS A 507 28.48 3.30 4.44
CA LYS A 507 27.84 2.18 5.12
C LYS A 507 27.78 2.40 6.63
N SER A 508 28.81 2.97 7.25
CA SER A 508 28.82 3.38 8.64
C SER A 508 27.77 4.46 8.95
N LYS A 509 27.64 5.45 8.07
CA LYS A 509 26.58 6.49 8.20
C LYS A 509 25.17 5.93 8.11
N ARG A 510 24.99 4.80 7.42
CA ARG A 510 23.70 4.11 7.26
C ARG A 510 23.45 3.07 8.35
N GLU A 511 24.46 2.70 9.13
CA GLU A 511 24.28 1.61 10.09
C GLU A 511 23.50 2.02 11.35
N LEU A 512 22.70 1.09 11.75
CA LEU A 512 21.68 1.11 12.79
C LEU A 512 22.17 1.51 14.20
N GLU A 513 23.44 1.26 14.51
CA GLU A 513 24.00 1.46 15.86
C GLU A 513 24.06 2.94 16.27
N GLN A 514 24.30 3.85 15.34
CA GLN A 514 24.31 5.30 15.63
C GLN A 514 22.91 5.82 15.93
N MET A 515 21.91 5.43 15.12
CA MET A 515 20.53 5.80 15.35
C MET A 515 19.98 5.17 16.64
N GLU A 516 20.38 3.95 16.97
CA GLU A 516 19.97 3.31 18.22
C GLU A 516 20.48 4.05 19.46
N ALA A 517 21.70 4.59 19.43
CA ALA A 517 22.26 5.38 20.50
C ALA A 517 21.51 6.70 20.71
N ILE A 518 21.13 7.36 19.61
CA ILE A 518 20.35 8.63 19.63
C ILE A 518 18.92 8.37 20.09
N LEU A 519 18.21 7.48 19.43
CA LEU A 519 16.81 7.19 19.72
C LEU A 519 16.61 6.48 21.07
N GLY A 520 17.61 5.76 21.55
CA GLY A 520 17.58 5.04 22.83
C GLY A 520 18.08 5.85 24.04
N HIS A 521 18.43 7.14 23.88
CA HIS A 521 18.84 7.98 25.00
C HIS A 521 17.69 8.20 25.98
N ASP A 522 17.97 8.21 27.28
CA ASP A 522 16.92 8.20 28.31
C ASP A 522 16.05 9.47 28.28
N ASP A 523 16.63 10.66 28.04
CA ASP A 523 15.86 11.90 27.88
C ASP A 523 14.99 11.87 26.61
N THR A 524 15.47 11.25 25.52
CA THR A 524 14.72 11.07 24.28
C THR A 524 13.52 10.15 24.51
N ILE A 525 13.75 9.00 25.16
CA ILE A 525 12.68 8.05 25.51
C ILE A 525 11.66 8.69 26.46
N LYS A 526 12.13 9.48 27.44
CA LYS A 526 11.24 10.20 28.35
C LYS A 526 10.32 11.14 27.58
N SER A 527 10.85 12.02 26.75
CA SER A 527 10.07 12.97 25.96
C SER A 527 9.11 12.26 24.99
N LEU A 528 9.55 11.18 24.35
CA LEU A 528 8.72 10.35 23.49
C LEU A 528 7.52 9.75 24.24
N VAL A 529 7.78 9.13 25.39
CA VAL A 529 6.73 8.46 26.16
C VAL A 529 5.76 9.47 26.77
N ASP A 530 6.25 10.60 27.26
CA ASP A 530 5.41 11.67 27.79
C ASP A 530 4.44 12.17 26.71
N ASP A 531 4.90 12.41 25.47
CA ASP A 531 4.05 12.84 24.35
C ASP A 531 3.08 11.74 23.86
N ILE A 532 3.54 10.48 23.75
CA ILE A 532 2.66 9.35 23.39
C ILE A 532 1.52 9.22 24.40
N LEU A 533 1.81 9.29 25.69
CA LEU A 533 0.81 9.15 26.75
C LEU A 533 -0.19 10.31 26.70
N ASP A 534 0.30 11.56 26.59
CA ASP A 534 -0.56 12.74 26.50
C ASP A 534 -1.49 12.65 25.27
N HIS A 535 -0.93 12.33 24.11
CA HIS A 535 -1.73 12.17 22.88
C HIS A 535 -2.73 11.00 22.97
N TYR A 536 -2.30 9.87 23.53
CA TYR A 536 -3.17 8.69 23.65
C TYR A 536 -4.33 8.95 24.61
N GLU A 537 -4.05 9.45 25.81
CA GLU A 537 -5.06 9.70 26.85
C GLU A 537 -6.02 10.83 26.43
N SER A 538 -5.50 11.89 25.78
CA SER A 538 -6.32 13.04 25.39
C SER A 538 -7.22 12.76 24.18
N TYR A 539 -6.77 11.94 23.22
CA TYR A 539 -7.46 11.84 21.92
C TYR A 539 -7.81 10.43 21.45
N ARG A 540 -7.15 9.39 21.98
CA ARG A 540 -7.23 8.04 21.38
C ARG A 540 -7.80 6.96 22.31
N GLU A 541 -7.66 7.11 23.62
CA GLU A 541 -8.08 6.10 24.61
C GLU A 541 -9.57 5.78 24.52
N ASN A 542 -10.41 6.80 24.35
CA ASN A 542 -11.86 6.67 24.28
C ASN A 542 -12.39 6.57 22.85
N LEU A 543 -11.51 6.48 21.84
CA LEU A 543 -11.91 6.35 20.46
C LEU A 543 -12.11 4.86 20.11
N LEU A 544 -13.32 4.47 19.68
CA LEU A 544 -13.68 3.08 19.35
C LEU A 544 -13.35 2.14 20.51
N THR A 545 -12.29 1.32 20.33
CA THR A 545 -11.83 0.34 21.32
C THR A 545 -10.57 0.77 22.05
N GLY A 546 -10.05 1.97 21.77
CA GLY A 546 -8.81 2.49 22.36
C GLY A 546 -7.54 1.73 21.97
N LYS A 547 -7.56 0.89 20.92
CA LYS A 547 -6.39 0.10 20.54
C LYS A 547 -5.36 0.92 19.80
N ALA A 548 -4.11 0.80 20.25
CA ALA A 548 -2.95 1.44 19.67
C ALA A 548 -1.75 0.50 19.56
N MET A 549 -0.85 0.79 18.63
CA MET A 549 0.40 0.06 18.46
C MET A 549 1.57 1.04 18.47
N ILE A 550 2.61 0.74 19.24
CA ILE A 550 3.86 1.51 19.27
C ILE A 550 4.93 0.67 18.57
N VAL A 551 5.47 1.20 17.48
CA VAL A 551 6.52 0.55 16.69
C VAL A 551 7.87 1.10 17.15
N ALA A 552 8.61 0.32 17.92
CA ALA A 552 9.90 0.71 18.46
C ALA A 552 11.04 0.37 17.49
N TYR A 553 12.08 1.20 17.52
CA TYR A 553 13.26 1.05 16.66
C TYR A 553 13.99 -0.28 16.88
N SER A 554 14.23 -0.64 18.10
CA SER A 554 14.91 -1.88 18.49
C SER A 554 14.28 -2.52 19.72
N ARG A 555 14.71 -3.75 20.02
CA ARG A 555 14.24 -4.51 21.19
C ARG A 555 14.59 -3.81 22.51
N ALA A 556 15.78 -3.21 22.60
CA ALA A 556 16.21 -2.46 23.76
C ALA A 556 15.33 -1.21 23.96
N ILE A 557 15.03 -0.49 22.89
CA ILE A 557 14.15 0.69 22.92
C ILE A 557 12.72 0.30 23.27
N ALA A 558 12.20 -0.82 22.75
CA ALA A 558 10.87 -1.33 23.11
C ALA A 558 10.75 -1.57 24.62
N MET A 559 11.77 -2.16 25.25
CA MET A 559 11.81 -2.39 26.69
C MET A 559 11.94 -1.11 27.49
N LYS A 560 12.71 -0.12 27.00
CA LYS A 560 12.81 1.21 27.64
C LYS A 560 11.46 1.93 27.61
N ILE A 561 10.76 1.93 26.48
CA ILE A 561 9.43 2.51 26.34
C ILE A 561 8.45 1.82 27.31
N TYR A 562 8.45 0.48 27.36
CA TYR A 562 7.58 -0.29 28.26
C TYR A 562 7.83 0.07 29.73
N LYS A 563 9.08 0.03 30.18
CA LYS A 563 9.45 0.37 31.55
C LYS A 563 9.06 1.81 31.88
N ARG A 564 9.33 2.75 30.98
CA ARG A 564 9.01 4.16 31.19
C ARG A 564 7.50 4.41 31.27
N ILE A 565 6.68 3.74 30.46
CA ILE A 565 5.21 3.83 30.57
C ILE A 565 4.75 3.34 31.96
N LEU A 566 5.26 2.22 32.45
CA LEU A 566 4.90 1.67 33.75
C LEU A 566 5.40 2.52 34.93
N GLU A 567 6.54 3.23 34.80
CA GLU A 567 6.97 4.21 35.77
C GLU A 567 5.98 5.37 35.92
N ILE A 568 5.40 5.85 34.81
CA ILE A 568 4.45 6.98 34.80
C ILE A 568 3.03 6.49 35.13
N ARG A 569 2.67 5.30 34.68
CA ARG A 569 1.35 4.67 34.81
C ARG A 569 1.46 3.26 35.40
N PRO A 570 1.76 3.10 36.69
CA PRO A 570 1.93 1.78 37.30
C PRO A 570 0.71 0.87 37.16
N GLY A 571 -0.50 1.41 37.01
CA GLY A 571 -1.74 0.64 36.83
C GLY A 571 -1.97 0.10 35.40
N TRP A 572 -1.05 0.29 34.46
CA TRP A 572 -1.21 -0.14 33.07
C TRP A 572 -0.55 -1.49 32.75
N GLU A 573 -0.18 -2.30 33.73
CA GLU A 573 0.44 -3.62 33.50
C GLU A 573 -0.41 -4.54 32.61
N GLU A 574 -1.74 -4.51 32.77
CA GLU A 574 -2.66 -5.30 31.93
C GLU A 574 -3.04 -4.58 30.64
N LYS A 575 -2.82 -3.25 30.54
CA LYS A 575 -3.22 -2.42 29.41
C LYS A 575 -2.17 -2.41 28.28
N ILE A 576 -0.91 -2.68 28.62
CA ILE A 576 0.22 -2.65 27.67
C ILE A 576 0.94 -4.00 27.62
N ALA A 577 1.42 -4.39 26.44
CA ALA A 577 2.27 -5.59 26.29
C ALA A 577 3.39 -5.34 25.27
N VAL A 578 4.51 -6.05 25.46
CA VAL A 578 5.64 -6.06 24.50
C VAL A 578 5.57 -7.33 23.68
N VAL A 579 5.58 -7.21 22.36
CA VAL A 579 5.55 -8.33 21.43
C VAL A 579 6.75 -8.28 20.50
N MET A 580 7.74 -9.11 20.78
CA MET A 580 8.96 -9.21 20.00
C MET A 580 9.58 -10.62 20.11
N THR A 581 10.56 -10.90 19.23
CA THR A 581 11.30 -12.18 19.27
C THR A 581 12.18 -12.28 20.53
N ALA A 582 12.28 -13.46 21.15
CA ALA A 582 13.21 -13.73 22.23
C ALA A 582 14.59 -14.10 21.67
N SER A 583 15.65 -13.79 22.40
CA SER A 583 17.02 -14.17 22.09
C SER A 583 17.70 -14.73 23.34
N ASN A 584 18.59 -15.70 23.16
CA ASN A 584 19.42 -16.25 24.26
C ASN A 584 20.39 -15.22 24.88
N LYS A 585 20.53 -14.04 24.24
CA LYS A 585 21.37 -12.94 24.71
C LYS A 585 20.59 -11.90 25.50
N ASP A 586 19.27 -12.08 25.66
CA ASP A 586 18.42 -11.13 26.38
C ASP A 586 18.72 -11.12 27.88
N PRO A 587 18.60 -9.97 28.56
CA PRO A 587 18.64 -9.91 30.00
C PRO A 587 17.58 -10.82 30.63
N GLU A 588 17.88 -11.46 31.74
CA GLU A 588 16.99 -12.41 32.41
C GLU A 588 15.63 -11.81 32.74
N GLU A 589 15.60 -10.54 33.13
CA GLU A 589 14.37 -9.78 33.42
C GLU A 589 13.43 -9.63 32.22
N TRP A 590 13.93 -9.74 30.98
CA TRP A 590 13.09 -9.64 29.77
C TRP A 590 12.32 -10.92 29.49
N HIS A 591 12.82 -12.06 29.91
CA HIS A 591 12.21 -13.37 29.60
C HIS A 591 10.78 -13.50 30.14
N SER A 592 10.51 -12.90 31.31
CA SER A 592 9.15 -12.90 31.90
C SER A 592 8.17 -12.01 31.13
N ILE A 593 8.67 -10.92 30.51
CA ILE A 593 7.85 -9.94 29.78
C ILE A 593 7.60 -10.41 28.35
N ILE A 594 8.64 -10.90 27.64
CA ILE A 594 8.54 -11.34 26.25
C ILE A 594 7.82 -12.68 26.13
N GLY A 595 8.05 -13.58 27.09
CA GLY A 595 7.48 -14.90 27.13
C GLY A 595 7.85 -15.82 25.96
N ASN A 596 7.26 -16.98 25.92
CA ASN A 596 7.42 -17.99 24.86
C ASN A 596 6.39 -17.83 23.73
N LYS A 597 6.37 -18.73 22.73
CA LYS A 597 5.43 -18.71 21.61
C LYS A 597 3.96 -18.72 22.10
N ARG A 598 3.63 -19.58 23.09
CA ARG A 598 2.27 -19.66 23.65
C ARG A 598 1.83 -18.35 24.32
N HIS A 599 2.71 -17.70 25.07
CA HIS A 599 2.41 -16.39 25.68
C HIS A 599 2.07 -15.32 24.60
N LYS A 600 2.80 -15.31 23.49
CA LYS A 600 2.52 -14.39 22.38
C LYS A 600 1.20 -14.70 21.67
N GLU A 601 0.81 -15.94 21.54
CA GLU A 601 -0.51 -16.37 21.04
C GLU A 601 -1.64 -15.94 21.98
N GLU A 602 -1.43 -16.03 23.29
CA GLU A 602 -2.36 -15.53 24.31
C GLU A 602 -2.48 -13.99 24.24
N LEU A 603 -1.37 -13.26 24.09
CA LEU A 603 -1.39 -11.81 23.87
C LEU A 603 -2.10 -11.43 22.57
N ALA A 604 -1.88 -12.19 21.50
CA ALA A 604 -2.56 -11.97 20.22
C ALA A 604 -4.09 -12.15 20.36
N THR A 605 -4.53 -13.16 21.08
CA THR A 605 -5.94 -13.41 21.37
C THR A 605 -6.55 -12.28 22.21
N LYS A 606 -5.87 -11.88 23.29
CA LYS A 606 -6.29 -10.73 24.13
C LYS A 606 -6.33 -9.42 23.35
N PHE A 607 -5.36 -9.18 22.45
CA PHE A 607 -5.33 -7.94 21.69
C PHE A 607 -6.39 -7.92 20.57
N LYS A 608 -6.83 -9.06 20.07
CA LYS A 608 -7.97 -9.16 19.13
C LYS A 608 -9.31 -8.95 19.85
N ASP A 609 -9.43 -9.40 21.08
CA ASP A 609 -10.63 -9.21 21.88
C ASP A 609 -10.80 -7.72 22.26
N ASN A 610 -11.93 -7.13 21.84
CA ASN A 610 -12.21 -5.71 22.07
C ASN A 610 -12.57 -5.39 23.52
N ASP A 611 -13.03 -6.35 24.29
CA ASP A 611 -13.41 -6.20 25.70
C ASP A 611 -12.23 -6.44 26.63
N SER A 612 -11.12 -6.99 26.13
CA SER A 612 -9.89 -7.19 26.88
C SER A 612 -9.30 -5.84 27.38
N PRO A 613 -8.70 -5.82 28.59
CA PRO A 613 -7.97 -4.66 29.10
C PRO A 613 -6.75 -4.30 28.25
N LEU A 614 -6.17 -5.25 27.52
CA LEU A 614 -5.00 -5.01 26.66
C LEU A 614 -5.35 -4.10 25.48
N LYS A 615 -4.83 -2.85 25.52
CA LYS A 615 -5.15 -1.81 24.53
C LYS A 615 -3.93 -1.36 23.72
N ILE A 616 -2.71 -1.44 24.26
CA ILE A 616 -1.50 -0.96 23.63
C ILE A 616 -0.49 -2.09 23.46
N ALA A 617 -0.06 -2.34 22.22
CA ALA A 617 1.00 -3.28 21.90
C ALA A 617 2.28 -2.54 21.50
N ILE A 618 3.40 -2.84 22.16
CA ILE A 618 4.73 -2.34 21.80
C ILE A 618 5.42 -3.42 20.98
N VAL A 619 5.75 -3.11 19.73
CA VAL A 619 6.29 -4.07 18.76
C VAL A 619 7.58 -3.53 18.13
N VAL A 620 8.39 -4.42 17.56
CA VAL A 620 9.57 -4.04 16.77
C VAL A 620 9.36 -4.41 15.30
N ASP A 621 9.14 -5.70 15.00
CA ASP A 621 8.85 -6.23 13.66
C ASP A 621 7.66 -7.19 13.66
N MET A 622 7.42 -7.86 14.78
CA MET A 622 6.26 -8.75 14.94
C MET A 622 4.97 -7.94 14.89
N TRP A 623 3.93 -8.54 14.33
CA TRP A 623 2.61 -7.95 14.13
C TRP A 623 2.54 -6.82 13.09
N LEU A 624 3.65 -6.27 12.62
CA LEU A 624 3.65 -5.33 11.50
C LEU A 624 3.23 -6.00 10.19
N THR A 625 3.45 -7.30 10.11
CA THR A 625 3.07 -8.12 8.95
C THR A 625 2.26 -9.34 9.40
N GLY A 626 1.21 -9.67 8.67
CA GLY A 626 0.43 -10.88 8.91
C GLY A 626 -0.54 -10.87 10.11
N PHE A 627 -0.52 -9.85 10.97
CA PHE A 627 -1.42 -9.76 12.13
C PHE A 627 -2.61 -8.86 11.83
N ASP A 628 -3.82 -9.38 11.97
CA ASP A 628 -5.06 -8.66 11.63
C ASP A 628 -5.87 -8.32 12.88
N VAL A 629 -6.07 -7.01 13.11
CA VAL A 629 -6.91 -6.45 14.17
C VAL A 629 -7.68 -5.26 13.60
N PRO A 630 -8.89 -5.46 13.09
CA PRO A 630 -9.66 -4.40 12.43
C PRO A 630 -9.91 -3.17 13.31
N SER A 631 -10.05 -3.38 14.62
CA SER A 631 -10.26 -2.31 15.61
C SER A 631 -9.04 -1.47 15.93
N LEU A 632 -7.82 -1.83 15.45
CA LEU A 632 -6.62 -1.03 15.63
C LEU A 632 -6.75 0.30 14.88
N ALA A 633 -6.77 1.41 15.60
CA ALA A 633 -7.04 2.73 15.04
C ALA A 633 -5.81 3.66 15.05
N THR A 634 -4.79 3.39 15.86
CA THR A 634 -3.65 4.30 16.03
C THR A 634 -2.33 3.53 16.00
N MET A 635 -1.35 4.08 15.27
CA MET A 635 0.01 3.55 15.23
C MET A 635 1.01 4.68 15.51
N TYR A 636 1.80 4.54 16.55
CA TYR A 636 2.91 5.41 16.89
C TYR A 636 4.19 4.84 16.33
N VAL A 637 4.83 5.57 15.42
CA VAL A 637 6.01 5.08 14.69
C VAL A 637 7.28 5.74 15.24
N TYR A 638 8.07 4.93 15.91
CA TYR A 638 9.40 5.29 16.39
C TYR A 638 10.48 4.39 15.77
N LYS A 639 10.34 4.14 14.47
CA LYS A 639 11.24 3.31 13.67
C LYS A 639 11.30 3.83 12.24
N PRO A 640 12.49 4.15 11.68
CA PRO A 640 12.64 4.44 10.27
C PRO A 640 12.20 3.23 9.44
N MET A 641 11.15 3.39 8.66
CA MET A 641 10.64 2.35 7.77
C MET A 641 10.61 2.88 6.34
N MET A 642 10.91 2.02 5.37
CA MET A 642 10.94 2.39 3.94
C MET A 642 10.24 1.35 3.09
N GLY A 643 9.78 1.78 1.92
CA GLY A 643 9.20 0.92 0.89
C GLY A 643 8.04 0.06 1.40
N TYR A 644 8.05 -1.22 1.06
CA TYR A 644 6.96 -2.14 1.37
C TYR A 644 6.75 -2.38 2.88
N ASN A 645 7.80 -2.35 3.70
CA ASN A 645 7.67 -2.55 5.16
C ASN A 645 6.82 -1.44 5.79
N LEU A 646 7.00 -0.21 5.33
CA LEU A 646 6.19 0.94 5.76
C LEU A 646 4.74 0.76 5.32
N MET A 647 4.49 0.40 4.06
CA MET A 647 3.13 0.18 3.55
C MET A 647 2.42 -0.98 4.26
N GLN A 648 3.14 -2.04 4.60
CA GLN A 648 2.58 -3.16 5.36
C GLN A 648 2.21 -2.77 6.80
N ALA A 649 3.03 -1.95 7.44
CA ALA A 649 2.73 -1.42 8.77
C ALA A 649 1.49 -0.53 8.75
N ILE A 650 1.42 0.40 7.80
CA ILE A 650 0.27 1.32 7.61
C ILE A 650 -1.02 0.55 7.37
N ALA A 651 -0.96 -0.54 6.59
CA ALA A 651 -2.12 -1.38 6.33
C ALA A 651 -2.70 -2.08 7.57
N ARG A 652 -2.06 -1.97 8.74
CA ARG A 652 -2.65 -2.46 10.01
C ARG A 652 -3.74 -1.55 10.54
N VAL A 653 -3.65 -0.25 10.29
CA VAL A 653 -4.63 0.74 10.77
C VAL A 653 -5.71 1.10 9.75
N ASN A 654 -5.63 0.62 8.51
CA ASN A 654 -6.61 0.93 7.45
C ASN A 654 -7.78 -0.06 7.33
N ARG A 655 -7.93 -0.98 8.29
CA ARG A 655 -9.01 -1.98 8.26
C ARG A 655 -10.36 -1.36 8.54
N VAL A 656 -11.39 -1.91 7.88
CA VAL A 656 -12.79 -1.58 8.15
C VAL A 656 -13.21 -2.16 9.50
N PHE A 657 -13.80 -1.34 10.35
CA PHE A 657 -14.34 -1.75 11.63
C PHE A 657 -15.38 -0.74 12.12
N ARG A 658 -16.66 -1.15 12.20
CA ARG A 658 -17.78 -0.31 12.67
C ARG A 658 -17.67 1.14 12.14
N ASP A 659 -17.84 2.12 13.03
CA ASP A 659 -17.82 3.57 12.73
C ASP A 659 -16.40 4.14 12.59
N LYS A 660 -15.40 3.29 12.36
CA LYS A 660 -14.03 3.74 12.17
C LYS A 660 -13.89 4.52 10.87
N GLU A 661 -13.71 5.83 10.97
CA GLU A 661 -13.54 6.73 9.82
C GLU A 661 -12.19 6.55 9.13
N GLY A 662 -11.14 6.20 9.89
CA GLY A 662 -9.80 5.98 9.35
C GLY A 662 -8.80 5.53 10.40
N GLY A 663 -7.58 5.19 9.95
CA GLY A 663 -6.44 4.92 10.80
C GLY A 663 -5.53 6.13 10.96
N LEU A 664 -4.89 6.28 12.11
CA LEU A 664 -3.92 7.35 12.35
C LEU A 664 -2.51 6.75 12.52
N VAL A 665 -1.57 7.29 11.75
CA VAL A 665 -0.13 7.04 11.92
C VAL A 665 0.52 8.30 12.48
N VAL A 666 1.07 8.19 13.69
CA VAL A 666 1.80 9.26 14.38
C VAL A 666 3.29 8.98 14.25
N ASP A 667 4.03 9.86 13.61
CA ASP A 667 5.43 9.66 13.24
C ASP A 667 6.37 10.53 14.06
N TYR A 668 7.31 9.89 14.76
CA TYR A 668 8.32 10.55 15.60
C TYR A 668 9.72 10.59 14.98
N VAL A 669 9.93 9.95 13.82
CA VAL A 669 11.26 9.81 13.20
C VAL A 669 11.37 10.40 11.80
N GLY A 670 10.30 10.99 11.27
CA GLY A 670 10.28 11.63 9.95
C GLY A 670 10.21 10.64 8.78
N ILE A 671 9.33 9.64 8.85
CA ILE A 671 9.11 8.67 7.76
C ILE A 671 8.33 9.23 6.56
N ALA A 672 7.89 10.47 6.63
CA ALA A 672 7.07 11.11 5.60
C ALA A 672 7.69 11.04 4.20
N GLY A 673 9.00 11.30 4.09
CA GLY A 673 9.71 11.17 2.81
C GLY A 673 9.77 9.73 2.30
N ALA A 674 9.98 8.78 3.20
CA ALA A 674 9.97 7.36 2.88
C ALA A 674 8.56 6.86 2.52
N LEU A 675 7.51 7.39 3.16
CA LEU A 675 6.13 7.12 2.84
C LEU A 675 5.79 7.60 1.42
N LYS A 676 6.18 8.84 1.10
CA LYS A 676 6.00 9.40 -0.24
C LYS A 676 6.71 8.55 -1.30
N GLN A 677 7.96 8.17 -1.04
CA GLN A 677 8.73 7.32 -1.96
C GLN A 677 8.10 5.94 -2.10
N ALA A 678 7.68 5.31 -1.01
CA ALA A 678 7.01 4.02 -1.04
C ALA A 678 5.70 4.09 -1.82
N MET A 679 4.92 5.15 -1.64
CA MET A 679 3.70 5.40 -2.41
C MET A 679 4.00 5.70 -3.88
N ASN A 680 5.09 6.42 -4.19
CA ASN A 680 5.53 6.62 -5.56
C ASN A 680 5.97 5.31 -6.22
N ASP A 681 6.66 4.45 -5.49
CA ASP A 681 7.02 3.10 -5.97
C ASP A 681 5.79 2.23 -6.28
N TYR A 682 4.71 2.41 -5.53
CA TYR A 682 3.42 1.73 -5.76
C TYR A 682 2.76 2.09 -7.09
N THR A 683 2.95 3.30 -7.59
CA THR A 683 2.25 3.83 -8.77
C THR A 683 3.15 4.15 -9.97
N VAL A 684 4.43 4.39 -9.80
CA VAL A 684 5.38 4.62 -10.91
C VAL A 684 5.49 3.38 -11.82
N ARG A 685 5.12 2.21 -11.30
CA ARG A 685 5.07 0.97 -12.07
C ARG A 685 3.93 0.89 -13.06
N ASP A 686 2.82 1.60 -12.79
CA ASP A 686 1.66 1.65 -13.69
C ASP A 686 1.79 2.73 -14.75
N LYS A 687 2.73 3.66 -14.60
CA LYS A 687 2.95 4.76 -15.56
C LYS A 687 3.54 4.38 -16.92
N LYS A 688 3.75 3.11 -17.21
CA LYS A 688 3.99 2.71 -18.61
C LYS A 688 2.77 2.95 -19.51
N ASN A 689 1.58 3.12 -18.93
CA ASN A 689 0.35 3.45 -19.65
C ASN A 689 -0.10 4.90 -19.50
N TYR A 690 0.45 5.68 -18.54
CA TYR A 690 0.04 7.08 -18.29
C TYR A 690 1.25 7.96 -17.96
N GLY A 691 1.72 8.72 -18.95
CA GLY A 691 2.48 9.97 -18.87
C GLY A 691 3.65 10.07 -17.90
N ASN A 692 4.84 9.87 -18.40
CA ASN A 692 6.20 10.23 -17.98
C ASN A 692 6.32 11.37 -16.96
N THR A 693 6.77 11.07 -15.74
CA THR A 693 7.79 11.84 -15.04
C THR A 693 9.04 10.98 -14.95
N ASP A 694 9.87 11.05 -15.95
CA ASP A 694 11.10 10.31 -16.14
C ASP A 694 12.10 10.77 -15.07
N ILE A 695 12.43 9.93 -14.10
CA ILE A 695 13.49 10.21 -13.12
C ILE A 695 14.77 10.56 -13.85
N ALA A 696 15.02 9.93 -14.98
CA ALA A 696 16.14 10.21 -15.85
C ALA A 696 16.11 11.67 -16.33
N LYS A 697 14.93 12.21 -16.72
CA LYS A 697 14.80 13.63 -17.15
C LYS A 697 15.02 14.63 -16.02
N VAL A 698 14.71 14.27 -14.78
CA VAL A 698 14.98 15.12 -13.60
C VAL A 698 16.45 15.05 -13.19
N ALA A 699 17.05 13.87 -13.30
CA ALA A 699 18.47 13.67 -12.96
C ALA A 699 19.43 14.20 -14.03
N TYR A 700 19.04 14.22 -15.29
CA TYR A 700 19.91 14.60 -16.41
C TYR A 700 20.43 16.04 -16.34
N PRO A 701 19.66 17.07 -16.00
CA PRO A 701 20.22 18.42 -15.79
C PRO A 701 21.27 18.47 -14.67
N LYS A 702 21.08 17.69 -13.59
CA LYS A 702 22.06 17.58 -12.52
C LYS A 702 23.31 16.83 -12.94
N PHE A 703 23.16 15.81 -13.76
CA PHE A 703 24.26 15.10 -14.37
C PHE A 703 25.10 16.05 -15.25
N GLN A 704 24.45 16.82 -16.13
CA GLN A 704 25.13 17.81 -16.97
C GLN A 704 25.84 18.90 -16.15
N GLU A 705 25.21 19.38 -15.07
CA GLU A 705 25.86 20.31 -14.13
C GLU A 705 27.15 19.72 -13.56
N LYS A 706 27.11 18.47 -13.05
CA LYS A 706 28.30 17.83 -12.46
C LYS A 706 29.36 17.49 -13.49
N LEU A 707 28.95 17.11 -14.69
CA LEU A 707 29.85 16.89 -15.81
C LEU A 707 30.63 18.16 -16.16
N GLN A 708 29.91 19.31 -16.21
CA GLN A 708 30.56 20.59 -16.47
C GLN A 708 31.53 20.99 -15.35
N VAL A 709 31.17 20.76 -14.08
CA VAL A 709 32.07 21.04 -12.95
C VAL A 709 33.37 20.20 -13.04
N CYS A 710 33.28 18.92 -13.41
CA CYS A 710 34.45 18.08 -13.60
C CYS A 710 35.30 18.56 -14.79
N ARG A 711 34.69 19.04 -15.88
CA ARG A 711 35.41 19.69 -17.02
C ARG A 711 36.15 20.92 -16.55
N ASP A 712 35.50 21.79 -15.78
CA ASP A 712 36.11 23.05 -15.29
C ASP A 712 37.30 22.80 -14.36
N LEU A 713 37.22 21.75 -13.52
CA LEU A 713 38.33 21.35 -12.61
C LEU A 713 39.54 20.78 -13.36
N LEU A 714 39.34 20.26 -14.57
CA LEU A 714 40.40 19.75 -15.44
C LEU A 714 40.63 20.61 -16.70
N HIS A 715 40.11 21.83 -16.76
CA HIS A 715 40.10 22.66 -17.97
C HIS A 715 41.50 22.94 -18.55
N GLU A 716 42.53 22.97 -17.70
CA GLU A 716 43.94 23.15 -18.13
C GLU A 716 44.64 21.85 -18.54
N TYR A 717 43.97 20.70 -18.43
CA TYR A 717 44.49 19.41 -18.81
C TYR A 717 43.75 18.86 -20.02
N ASP A 718 44.52 18.61 -21.12
CA ASP A 718 43.94 18.05 -22.35
C ASP A 718 43.78 16.53 -22.20
N TYR A 719 42.51 16.07 -22.07
CA TYR A 719 42.16 14.66 -21.98
C TYR A 719 41.49 14.12 -23.28
N SER A 720 41.55 14.86 -24.37
CA SER A 720 40.94 14.46 -25.66
C SER A 720 41.53 13.13 -26.21
N ALA A 721 42.78 12.80 -25.87
CA ALA A 721 43.42 11.56 -26.24
C ALA A 721 42.77 10.32 -25.59
N PHE A 722 41.92 10.45 -24.60
CA PHE A 722 41.16 9.36 -24.01
C PHE A 722 40.13 8.77 -25.00
N PHE A 723 39.43 9.61 -25.75
CA PHE A 723 38.33 9.24 -26.62
C PHE A 723 38.73 8.67 -28.00
N GLY A 724 39.90 8.87 -28.47
CA GLY A 724 40.31 8.42 -29.79
C GLY A 724 41.53 7.52 -29.79
N GLY A 725 42.06 7.20 -28.62
CA GLY A 725 43.29 6.44 -28.40
C GLY A 725 43.09 4.93 -28.18
N ASN A 726 44.20 4.20 -28.29
CA ASN A 726 44.20 2.82 -27.82
C ASN A 726 44.19 2.77 -26.26
N GLU A 727 44.00 1.57 -25.68
CA GLU A 727 43.95 1.35 -24.24
C GLU A 727 45.16 1.90 -23.47
N LEU A 728 46.35 1.84 -24.09
CA LEU A 728 47.58 2.39 -23.51
C LEU A 728 47.55 3.93 -23.45
N THR A 729 47.04 4.57 -24.48
CA THR A 729 46.86 6.03 -24.53
C THR A 729 45.84 6.50 -23.52
N ALA A 730 44.71 5.79 -23.41
CA ALA A 730 43.67 6.07 -22.40
C ALA A 730 44.22 5.97 -20.97
N GLY A 731 44.98 4.91 -20.67
CA GLY A 731 45.64 4.74 -19.36
C GLY A 731 46.67 5.84 -19.05
N ARG A 732 47.43 6.31 -20.05
CA ARG A 732 48.36 7.44 -19.90
C ARG A 732 47.61 8.77 -19.67
N THR A 733 46.46 8.98 -20.29
CA THR A 733 45.64 10.16 -20.12
C THR A 733 45.06 10.20 -18.72
N ILE A 734 44.56 9.07 -18.20
CA ILE A 734 44.05 8.97 -16.81
C ILE A 734 45.14 9.29 -15.79
N THR A 735 46.32 8.65 -15.93
CA THR A 735 47.45 8.89 -15.01
C THR A 735 48.01 10.31 -15.12
N GLY A 736 47.98 10.94 -16.29
CA GLY A 736 48.34 12.33 -16.49
C GLY A 736 47.38 13.29 -15.77
N ALA A 737 46.07 13.05 -15.85
CA ALA A 737 45.06 13.83 -15.13
C ALA A 737 45.22 13.73 -13.61
N VAL A 738 45.56 12.53 -13.11
CA VAL A 738 45.83 12.34 -11.67
C VAL A 738 47.08 13.12 -11.25
N ASN A 739 48.18 13.06 -12.04
CA ASN A 739 49.38 13.83 -11.75
C ASN A 739 49.13 15.33 -11.77
N PHE A 740 48.27 15.81 -12.68
CA PHE A 740 47.83 17.19 -12.74
C PHE A 740 47.10 17.64 -11.46
N LEU A 741 46.19 16.83 -10.95
CA LEU A 741 45.47 17.08 -9.69
C LEU A 741 46.37 16.90 -8.44
N MET A 742 47.43 16.12 -8.53
CA MET A 742 48.37 15.89 -7.44
C MET A 742 49.38 17.03 -7.24
N ASP A 743 49.43 18.04 -8.12
CA ASP A 743 50.25 19.23 -7.92
C ASP A 743 49.86 19.91 -6.60
N ARG A 744 50.88 20.25 -5.80
CA ARG A 744 50.68 20.90 -4.48
C ARG A 744 49.91 22.22 -4.54
N LYS A 745 49.87 22.90 -5.66
CA LYS A 745 49.11 24.12 -5.87
C LYS A 745 47.60 23.88 -6.05
N ARG A 746 47.19 22.62 -6.26
CA ARG A 746 45.79 22.21 -6.59
C ARG A 746 45.15 21.35 -5.51
N GLU A 747 45.57 21.48 -4.28
CA GLU A 747 45.02 20.69 -3.17
C GLU A 747 43.51 20.87 -3.01
N LYS A 748 42.99 22.09 -3.13
CA LYS A 748 41.54 22.39 -3.08
C LYS A 748 40.81 21.84 -4.30
N ASP A 749 41.40 21.94 -5.50
CA ASP A 749 40.79 21.41 -6.72
C ASP A 749 40.70 19.89 -6.66
N ARG A 750 41.69 19.23 -6.09
CA ARG A 750 41.74 17.78 -5.84
C ARG A 750 40.59 17.31 -4.91
N GLU A 751 40.40 18.01 -3.80
CA GLU A 751 39.31 17.70 -2.85
C GLU A 751 37.95 17.90 -3.49
N SER A 752 37.75 19.04 -4.18
CA SER A 752 36.53 19.35 -4.92
C SER A 752 36.28 18.32 -6.01
N TYR A 753 37.30 17.96 -6.78
CA TYR A 753 37.19 16.97 -7.85
C TYR A 753 36.73 15.60 -7.34
N THR A 754 37.30 15.14 -6.24
CA THR A 754 36.95 13.83 -5.66
C THR A 754 35.46 13.74 -5.28
N LYS A 755 34.92 14.83 -4.74
CA LYS A 755 33.52 14.94 -4.34
C LYS A 755 32.60 15.07 -5.56
N GLU A 756 32.94 15.96 -6.49
CA GLU A 756 32.09 16.25 -7.64
C GLU A 756 32.04 15.09 -8.65
N ALA A 757 33.15 14.38 -8.87
CA ALA A 757 33.18 13.19 -9.70
C ALA A 757 32.37 12.02 -9.09
N LEU A 758 32.29 11.93 -7.77
CA LEU A 758 31.38 10.97 -7.11
C LEU A 758 29.92 11.33 -7.31
N LEU A 759 29.57 12.61 -7.20
CA LEU A 759 28.20 13.10 -7.45
C LEU A 759 27.82 12.94 -8.94
N LEU A 760 28.77 13.11 -9.85
CA LEU A 760 28.59 12.84 -11.28
C LEU A 760 28.20 11.38 -11.53
N LYS A 761 28.93 10.43 -10.94
CA LYS A 761 28.62 9.00 -11.01
C LYS A 761 27.23 8.66 -10.49
N GLN A 762 26.86 9.24 -9.34
CA GLN A 762 25.54 9.03 -8.76
C GLN A 762 24.40 9.57 -9.64
N ALA A 763 24.62 10.76 -10.24
CA ALA A 763 23.65 11.34 -11.17
C ALA A 763 23.54 10.51 -12.47
N LEU A 764 24.66 10.04 -13.03
CA LEU A 764 24.67 9.17 -14.21
C LEU A 764 23.90 7.87 -13.97
N SER A 765 24.00 7.27 -12.79
CA SER A 765 23.28 6.03 -12.47
C SER A 765 21.75 6.17 -12.57
N LEU A 766 21.22 7.40 -12.44
CA LEU A 766 19.80 7.71 -12.52
C LEU A 766 19.35 8.12 -13.92
N CYS A 767 20.26 8.57 -14.79
CA CYS A 767 19.93 9.09 -16.13
C CYS A 767 20.71 8.43 -17.28
N SER A 768 21.37 7.31 -17.02
CA SER A 768 22.20 6.61 -18.03
C SER A 768 21.44 6.24 -19.32
N SER A 769 20.12 6.06 -19.23
CA SER A 769 19.26 5.74 -20.38
C SER A 769 19.04 6.89 -21.36
N ILE A 770 19.26 8.14 -20.93
CA ILE A 770 19.03 9.36 -21.75
C ILE A 770 20.29 10.20 -21.92
N ALA A 771 21.37 9.88 -21.18
CA ALA A 771 22.68 10.51 -21.37
C ALA A 771 23.27 10.07 -22.72
N GLU A 772 23.87 11.01 -23.44
CA GLU A 772 24.51 10.74 -24.73
C GLU A 772 25.75 9.85 -24.54
N GLU A 773 26.18 9.14 -25.61
CA GLU A 773 27.29 8.18 -25.53
C GLU A 773 28.59 8.90 -25.16
N ASP A 774 28.83 10.04 -25.76
CA ASP A 774 30.01 10.87 -25.48
C ASP A 774 30.04 11.37 -24.02
N GLU A 775 28.89 11.76 -23.48
CA GLU A 775 28.74 12.20 -22.08
C GLU A 775 29.01 11.06 -21.09
N ARG A 776 28.58 9.84 -21.44
CA ARG A 776 28.84 8.64 -20.61
C ARG A 776 30.30 8.24 -20.63
N GLU A 777 30.96 8.30 -21.79
CA GLU A 777 32.38 8.03 -21.90
C GLU A 777 33.22 9.06 -21.12
N GLU A 778 32.85 10.31 -21.17
CA GLU A 778 33.52 11.39 -20.45
C GLU A 778 33.31 11.25 -18.91
N ALA A 779 32.11 10.90 -18.47
CA ALA A 779 31.85 10.60 -17.06
C ALA A 779 32.64 9.37 -16.59
N ALA A 780 32.84 8.36 -17.44
CA ALA A 780 33.68 7.19 -17.14
C ALA A 780 35.18 7.58 -16.99
N PHE A 781 35.66 8.53 -17.80
CA PHE A 781 36.99 9.09 -17.65
C PHE A 781 37.15 9.77 -16.27
N PHE A 782 36.24 10.67 -15.91
CA PHE A 782 36.30 11.38 -14.63
C PHE A 782 36.23 10.42 -13.43
N GLU A 783 35.41 9.37 -13.49
CA GLU A 783 35.36 8.35 -12.46
C GLU A 783 36.67 7.53 -12.38
N ALA A 784 37.28 7.17 -13.51
CA ALA A 784 38.55 6.46 -13.51
C ALA A 784 39.67 7.31 -12.87
N VAL A 785 39.75 8.60 -13.18
CA VAL A 785 40.67 9.54 -12.56
C VAL A 785 40.43 9.63 -11.04
N ARG A 786 39.17 9.74 -10.61
CA ARG A 786 38.79 9.77 -9.17
C ARG A 786 39.25 8.49 -8.44
N VAL A 787 38.97 7.34 -8.99
CA VAL A 787 39.32 6.05 -8.37
C VAL A 787 40.83 5.90 -8.22
N LEU A 788 41.58 6.27 -9.25
CA LEU A 788 43.05 6.18 -9.19
C LEU A 788 43.63 7.22 -8.21
N LEU A 789 43.09 8.43 -8.19
CA LEU A 789 43.48 9.49 -7.26
C LEU A 789 43.26 9.05 -5.81
N MET A 790 42.10 8.48 -5.50
CA MET A 790 41.80 7.94 -4.16
C MET A 790 42.71 6.80 -3.75
N ARG A 791 43.08 5.91 -4.69
CA ARG A 791 44.04 4.83 -4.41
C ARG A 791 45.42 5.38 -4.04
N ILE A 792 45.91 6.40 -4.71
CA ILE A 792 47.22 7.03 -4.46
C ILE A 792 47.19 7.78 -3.11
N LEU A 793 46.14 8.53 -2.82
CA LEU A 793 46.00 9.25 -1.55
C LEU A 793 45.95 8.27 -0.36
N ASN A 794 45.33 7.10 -0.52
CA ASN A 794 45.20 6.09 0.53
C ASN A 794 46.46 5.19 0.70
N GLN A 795 47.43 5.24 -0.21
CA GLN A 795 48.69 4.48 -0.07
C GLN A 795 49.70 5.08 0.92
N GLY A 796 49.42 6.25 1.51
CA GLY A 796 50.29 7.00 2.42
C GLY A 796 50.39 6.48 3.87
N GLY A 797 50.23 5.18 4.14
CA GLY A 797 50.74 4.53 5.38
C GLY A 797 49.85 4.63 6.61
N CYS A 798 48.57 5.06 6.52
CA CYS A 798 47.64 5.01 7.64
C CYS A 798 46.88 3.67 7.68
N LYS A 799 46.79 3.09 8.88
CA LYS A 799 45.99 1.88 9.15
C LYS A 799 44.54 2.12 8.78
N ARG A 800 43.98 1.38 7.83
CA ARG A 800 42.57 1.47 7.47
C ARG A 800 41.72 1.10 8.68
N LEU A 801 40.83 1.97 9.09
CA LEU A 801 39.84 1.68 10.12
C LEU A 801 38.73 0.79 9.55
N SER A 802 38.36 -0.23 10.31
CA SER A 802 37.22 -1.09 9.98
C SER A 802 35.90 -0.41 10.34
N LEU A 803 34.83 -0.83 9.68
CA LEU A 803 33.48 -0.33 9.97
C LEU A 803 33.09 -0.39 11.45
N PRO A 804 33.35 -1.49 12.21
CA PRO A 804 33.06 -1.53 13.65
C PRO A 804 33.85 -0.52 14.47
N GLU A 805 35.12 -0.25 14.12
CA GLU A 805 35.96 0.73 14.85
C GLU A 805 35.46 2.16 14.62
N ILE A 806 35.00 2.51 13.40
CA ILE A 806 34.41 3.81 13.08
C ILE A 806 33.09 3.98 13.84
N ASN A 807 32.20 2.99 13.80
CA ASN A 807 30.92 3.03 14.48
C ASN A 807 31.04 3.13 16.01
N ALA A 808 31.97 2.38 16.62
CA ALA A 808 32.20 2.44 18.06
C ALA A 808 32.64 3.83 18.50
N LYS A 809 33.55 4.48 17.77
CA LYS A 809 34.08 5.80 18.11
C LYS A 809 33.04 6.90 17.94
N ILE A 810 32.24 6.84 16.87
CA ILE A 810 31.15 7.81 16.65
C ILE A 810 30.01 7.62 17.67
N ASN A 811 29.65 6.38 17.99
CA ASN A 811 28.64 6.10 19.02
C ASN A 811 29.04 6.63 20.42
N GLU A 812 30.33 6.56 20.75
CA GLU A 812 30.85 7.13 22.01
C GLU A 812 30.72 8.66 22.04
N LEU A 813 31.05 9.34 20.95
CA LEU A 813 30.91 10.78 20.80
C LEU A 813 29.43 11.22 20.82
N LEU A 814 28.54 10.49 20.15
CA LEU A 814 27.10 10.76 20.15
C LEU A 814 26.47 10.63 21.54
N LYS A 815 26.86 9.61 22.33
CA LYS A 815 26.36 9.42 23.69
C LYS A 815 26.69 10.58 24.63
N GLN A 816 27.79 11.28 24.39
CA GLN A 816 28.23 12.42 25.21
C GLN A 816 27.50 13.73 24.86
N SER A 817 26.85 13.81 23.71
CA SER A 817 26.35 15.07 23.12
C SER A 817 24.82 15.21 23.06
N ILE A 818 24.05 14.17 23.39
CA ILE A 818 22.61 14.17 23.20
C ILE A 818 21.88 14.83 24.37
N LYS A 819 21.08 15.86 24.06
CA LYS A 819 20.05 16.42 24.95
C LYS A 819 18.75 16.49 24.16
N SER A 820 17.67 15.99 24.74
CA SER A 820 16.33 16.11 24.13
C SER A 820 15.62 17.34 24.71
N ASP A 821 15.11 18.19 23.82
CA ASP A 821 14.36 19.40 24.22
C ASP A 821 12.82 19.18 24.15
N GLY A 822 12.38 17.95 24.02
CA GLY A 822 10.96 17.60 23.94
C GLY A 822 10.48 17.22 22.51
N VAL A 823 9.21 16.91 22.39
CA VAL A 823 8.54 16.57 21.16
C VAL A 823 7.77 17.77 20.63
N ILE A 824 7.83 18.02 19.31
CA ILE A 824 7.11 19.13 18.68
C ILE A 824 6.02 18.56 17.81
N ASN A 825 4.81 19.03 18.07
CA ASN A 825 3.72 18.91 17.11
C ASN A 825 3.89 19.97 16.04
N LEU A 826 4.23 19.57 14.82
CA LEU A 826 4.45 20.48 13.69
C LEU A 826 3.17 21.17 13.21
N PHE A 827 2.01 20.82 13.77
CA PHE A 827 0.71 21.43 13.48
C PHE A 827 0.16 22.27 14.63
N SER A 828 0.87 22.40 15.76
CA SER A 828 0.49 23.30 16.84
C SER A 828 1.15 24.66 16.63
N ASP A 829 0.32 25.68 16.42
CA ASP A 829 0.73 27.09 16.52
C ASP A 829 1.31 27.36 17.90
N LYS A 830 2.63 27.40 18.03
CA LYS A 830 3.35 28.34 18.90
C LYS A 830 4.86 28.13 18.92
N GLU A 831 5.51 29.17 18.37
CA GLU A 831 6.71 29.87 18.81
C GLU A 831 8.02 29.12 19.01
N GLN A 832 8.89 29.44 18.19
CA GLN A 832 10.26 29.95 18.14
C GLN A 832 11.08 29.27 17.05
N ASP A 833 10.92 29.80 15.85
CA ASP A 833 11.88 29.60 14.78
C ASP A 833 13.19 30.32 15.11
N PHE A 834 14.27 29.56 15.31
CA PHE A 834 15.59 30.08 14.98
C PHE A 834 15.69 30.15 13.45
N SER A 835 15.23 31.25 12.90
CA SER A 835 15.34 31.50 11.48
C SER A 835 16.83 31.58 11.11
N LEU A 836 17.29 30.69 10.23
CA LEU A 836 18.58 30.77 9.53
C LEU A 836 18.80 32.12 8.83
N PHE A 837 17.76 32.96 8.76
CA PHE A 837 17.72 34.33 8.25
C PHE A 837 17.69 35.41 9.35
N ASP A 838 18.14 35.10 10.57
CA ASP A 838 18.31 36.11 11.62
C ASP A 838 19.22 37.24 11.06
N PRO A 839 18.81 38.52 11.16
CA PRO A 839 19.62 39.66 10.70
C PRO A 839 21.04 39.67 11.20
N LYS A 840 21.26 39.21 12.45
CA LYS A 840 22.60 39.13 13.05
C LYS A 840 23.46 38.07 12.35
N PHE A 841 22.89 36.90 12.02
CA PHE A 841 23.58 35.84 11.33
C PHE A 841 23.92 36.21 9.90
N LEU A 842 22.97 36.80 9.15
CA LEU A 842 23.22 37.31 7.80
C LEU A 842 24.27 38.45 7.76
N GLU A 843 24.30 39.28 8.80
CA GLU A 843 25.31 40.33 8.94
C GLU A 843 26.70 39.75 9.25
N GLU A 844 26.81 38.70 10.05
CA GLU A 844 28.06 37.95 10.28
C GLU A 844 28.60 37.33 9.02
N ILE A 845 27.77 36.69 8.22
CA ILE A 845 28.16 36.13 6.90
C ILE A 845 28.69 37.25 5.99
N SER A 846 28.06 38.41 5.96
CA SER A 846 28.51 39.52 5.13
C SER A 846 29.88 40.05 5.51
N LYS A 847 30.27 39.91 6.79
CA LYS A 847 31.54 40.33 7.36
C LYS A 847 32.65 39.26 7.30
N MET A 848 32.37 38.07 6.81
CA MET A 848 33.35 37.00 6.64
C MET A 848 34.50 37.45 5.73
N LYS A 849 35.73 37.09 6.12
CA LYS A 849 36.93 37.40 5.34
C LYS A 849 37.05 36.57 4.08
N GLU A 850 36.56 35.33 4.17
CA GLU A 850 36.54 34.33 3.10
C GLU A 850 35.29 34.55 2.23
N LYS A 851 35.33 35.45 1.27
CA LYS A 851 34.19 35.84 0.45
C LYS A 851 33.61 34.68 -0.39
N ASN A 852 34.42 33.76 -0.87
CA ASN A 852 33.96 32.59 -1.60
C ASN A 852 33.16 31.62 -0.71
N LEU A 853 33.59 31.48 0.56
CA LEU A 853 32.87 30.68 1.53
C LEU A 853 31.52 31.33 1.89
N ALA A 854 31.50 32.67 2.04
CA ALA A 854 30.28 33.42 2.28
C ALA A 854 29.25 33.26 1.14
N VAL A 855 29.69 33.30 -0.13
CA VAL A 855 28.85 33.03 -1.30
C VAL A 855 28.27 31.62 -1.26
N GLU A 856 29.12 30.62 -1.02
CA GLU A 856 28.68 29.22 -0.99
C GLU A 856 27.72 28.96 0.19
N LEU A 857 27.96 29.55 1.35
CA LEU A 857 27.09 29.43 2.52
C LEU A 857 25.71 30.06 2.26
N LEU A 858 25.67 31.28 1.72
CA LEU A 858 24.43 31.97 1.34
C LEU A 858 23.67 31.20 0.25
N LYS A 859 24.37 30.73 -0.76
CA LYS A 859 23.79 29.90 -1.83
C LYS A 859 23.14 28.65 -1.25
N ARG A 860 23.82 27.96 -0.35
CA ARG A 860 23.30 26.74 0.32
C ARG A 860 22.09 27.05 1.17
N LEU A 861 22.13 28.10 1.98
CA LEU A 861 21.02 28.52 2.85
C LEU A 861 19.80 28.94 2.03
N ILE A 862 19.99 29.72 0.99
CA ILE A 862 18.89 30.17 0.12
C ILE A 862 18.35 28.98 -0.67
N ALA A 863 19.21 28.12 -1.21
CA ALA A 863 18.79 26.91 -1.91
C ALA A 863 17.98 25.97 -1.01
N GLU A 864 18.33 25.85 0.24
CA GLU A 864 17.59 25.08 1.22
C GLU A 864 16.21 25.68 1.48
N GLN A 865 16.10 26.99 1.62
CA GLN A 865 14.81 27.67 1.80
C GLN A 865 13.97 27.67 0.51
N VAL A 866 14.57 27.86 -0.64
CA VAL A 866 13.89 27.68 -1.94
C VAL A 866 13.40 26.25 -2.09
N HIS A 867 14.16 25.27 -1.59
CA HIS A 867 13.74 23.88 -1.55
C HIS A 867 12.58 23.63 -0.58
N ILE A 868 12.56 24.31 0.57
CA ILE A 868 11.41 24.30 1.49
C ILE A 868 10.20 24.92 0.78
N TYR A 869 10.34 26.08 0.12
CA TYR A 869 9.26 26.67 -0.66
C TYR A 869 8.84 25.82 -1.86
N LYS A 870 9.75 25.11 -2.51
CA LYS A 870 9.40 24.11 -3.54
C LYS A 870 8.44 23.07 -3.03
N ARG A 871 8.44 22.83 -1.73
CA ARG A 871 7.57 21.88 -1.06
C ARG A 871 6.32 22.50 -0.46
N THR A 872 6.39 23.77 -0.04
CA THR A 872 5.32 24.45 0.72
C THR A 872 4.54 25.45 -0.10
N ASN A 873 5.21 26.18 -1.01
CA ASN A 873 4.59 27.27 -1.78
C ASN A 873 5.21 27.37 -3.17
N LEU A 874 4.52 26.82 -4.16
CA LEU A 874 4.98 26.75 -5.55
C LEU A 874 5.30 28.13 -6.13
N VAL A 875 4.42 29.11 -5.92
CA VAL A 875 4.53 30.46 -6.51
C VAL A 875 5.77 31.19 -5.99
N LYS A 876 6.00 31.14 -4.68
CA LYS A 876 7.21 31.73 -4.06
C LYS A 876 8.47 30.98 -4.44
N SER A 877 8.40 29.66 -4.56
CA SER A 877 9.53 28.83 -4.99
C SER A 877 10.00 29.17 -6.40
N GLU A 878 9.08 29.29 -7.35
CA GLU A 878 9.42 29.69 -8.73
C GLU A 878 10.11 31.05 -8.74
N LYS A 879 9.50 32.04 -8.08
CA LYS A 879 10.04 33.41 -7.99
C LYS A 879 11.45 33.46 -7.37
N PHE A 880 11.65 32.82 -6.23
CA PHE A 880 12.94 32.87 -5.54
C PHE A 880 14.01 32.03 -6.24
N SER A 881 13.62 30.91 -6.87
CA SER A 881 14.52 30.10 -7.70
C SER A 881 15.06 30.88 -8.90
N GLU A 882 14.21 31.60 -9.61
CA GLU A 882 14.61 32.42 -10.76
C GLU A 882 15.58 33.53 -10.35
N ILE A 883 15.30 34.24 -9.25
CA ILE A 883 16.18 35.32 -8.75
C ILE A 883 17.55 34.75 -8.37
N MET A 884 17.58 33.62 -7.64
CA MET A 884 18.82 32.96 -7.22
C MET A 884 19.64 32.49 -8.40
N GLN A 885 19.01 31.81 -9.38
CA GLN A 885 19.69 31.33 -10.59
C GLN A 885 20.22 32.49 -11.45
N SER A 886 19.44 33.53 -11.57
CA SER A 886 19.88 34.72 -12.31
C SER A 886 21.13 35.37 -11.68
N ALA A 887 21.14 35.54 -10.34
CA ALA A 887 22.28 36.09 -9.62
C ALA A 887 23.52 35.21 -9.76
N MET A 888 23.35 33.87 -9.59
CA MET A 888 24.44 32.92 -9.73
C MET A 888 24.98 32.84 -11.15
N ASN A 889 24.13 32.83 -12.15
CA ASN A 889 24.56 32.82 -13.56
C ASN A 889 25.37 34.08 -13.93
N ARG A 890 24.97 35.26 -13.44
CA ARG A 890 25.72 36.51 -13.64
C ARG A 890 27.07 36.46 -12.91
N TYR A 891 27.13 35.91 -11.74
CA TYR A 891 28.37 35.71 -10.98
C TYR A 891 29.32 34.74 -11.68
N LEU A 892 28.84 33.57 -12.10
CA LEU A 892 29.63 32.55 -12.80
C LEU A 892 30.12 33.04 -14.16
N ASN A 893 29.38 33.91 -14.82
CA ASN A 893 29.79 34.55 -16.05
C ASN A 893 30.71 35.79 -15.86
N GLY A 894 31.16 36.04 -14.62
CA GLY A 894 32.06 37.17 -14.32
C GLY A 894 31.40 38.56 -14.39
N MET A 895 30.06 38.62 -14.44
CA MET A 895 29.30 39.88 -14.50
C MET A 895 29.09 40.52 -13.12
N LEU A 896 29.30 39.76 -12.05
CA LEU A 896 29.20 40.19 -10.67
C LEU A 896 30.46 39.80 -9.89
N THR A 897 30.92 40.70 -9.02
CA THR A 897 31.99 40.41 -8.05
C THR A 897 31.46 39.61 -6.89
N ASN A 898 32.36 39.00 -6.09
CA ASN A 898 31.98 38.26 -4.87
C ASN A 898 31.15 39.14 -3.91
N GLU A 899 31.45 40.45 -3.82
CA GLU A 899 30.71 41.35 -2.94
C GLU A 899 29.31 41.65 -3.47
N GLU A 900 29.17 41.85 -4.78
CA GLU A 900 27.89 42.11 -5.43
C GLU A 900 26.95 40.90 -5.36
N VAL A 901 27.43 39.68 -5.59
CA VAL A 901 26.60 38.48 -5.47
C VAL A 901 26.21 38.22 -4.02
N ILE A 902 27.10 38.48 -3.04
CA ILE A 902 26.75 38.39 -1.61
C ILE A 902 25.62 39.37 -1.30
N GLN A 903 25.69 40.60 -1.80
CA GLN A 903 24.67 41.60 -1.57
C GLN A 903 23.33 41.25 -2.22
N GLU A 904 23.33 40.70 -3.42
CA GLU A 904 22.11 40.18 -4.08
C GLU A 904 21.51 38.99 -3.31
N MET A 905 22.33 38.05 -2.85
CA MET A 905 21.89 36.92 -2.03
C MET A 905 21.35 37.35 -0.66
N LEU A 906 21.96 38.35 -0.03
CA LEU A 906 21.44 38.92 1.23
C LEU A 906 20.09 39.64 0.99
N ASN A 907 19.91 40.33 -0.13
CA ASN A 907 18.64 40.93 -0.47
C ASN A 907 17.55 39.88 -0.75
N LEU A 908 17.92 38.79 -1.42
CA LEU A 908 17.02 37.65 -1.61
C LEU A 908 16.64 36.98 -0.29
N ALA A 909 17.60 36.81 0.63
CA ALA A 909 17.34 36.28 1.97
C ALA A 909 16.38 37.18 2.76
N LYS A 910 16.50 38.52 2.65
CA LYS A 910 15.54 39.47 3.24
C LYS A 910 14.14 39.33 2.64
N GLN A 911 14.02 39.23 1.32
CA GLN A 911 12.74 39.00 0.66
C GLN A 911 12.08 37.67 1.07
N ILE A 912 12.85 36.61 1.22
CA ILE A 912 12.37 35.31 1.74
C ILE A 912 11.80 35.47 3.15
N ARG A 913 12.50 36.19 4.02
CA ARG A 913 12.05 36.48 5.38
C ARG A 913 10.78 37.33 5.44
N GLU A 914 10.70 38.39 4.62
CA GLU A 914 9.48 39.21 4.50
C GLU A 914 8.29 38.35 4.00
N ALA A 915 8.55 37.44 3.06
CA ALA A 915 7.55 36.53 2.57
C ALA A 915 7.09 35.51 3.64
N GLN A 916 7.96 35.14 4.59
CA GLN A 916 7.57 34.29 5.73
C GLN A 916 6.65 35.07 6.71
N LYS A 917 6.96 36.34 6.99
CA LYS A 917 6.15 37.19 7.87
C LYS A 917 4.79 37.60 7.27
N ALA A 918 4.70 37.67 5.94
CA ALA A 918 3.45 38.06 5.28
C ALA A 918 2.25 37.15 5.62
N GLY A 919 2.47 35.90 5.98
CA GLY A 919 1.44 34.98 6.46
C GLY A 919 0.89 35.39 7.83
N GLU A 920 1.76 35.78 8.74
CA GLU A 920 1.40 36.23 10.10
C GLU A 920 0.60 37.54 10.05
N ASP A 921 1.02 38.47 9.18
CA ASP A 921 0.35 39.77 8.99
C ASP A 921 -1.08 39.60 8.39
N LEU A 922 -1.31 38.57 7.59
CA LEU A 922 -2.61 38.25 7.00
C LEU A 922 -3.46 37.30 7.87
N GLY A 923 -2.93 36.80 8.98
CA GLY A 923 -3.60 35.81 9.84
C GLY A 923 -3.85 34.47 9.13
N LEU A 924 -2.93 34.07 8.24
CA LEU A 924 -2.92 32.84 7.48
C LEU A 924 -1.80 31.93 7.96
N THR A 925 -2.08 30.65 8.07
CA THR A 925 -1.05 29.62 8.24
C THR A 925 -0.16 29.52 6.99
N ALA A 926 1.02 28.89 7.10
CA ALA A 926 1.92 28.72 5.97
C ALA A 926 1.25 28.02 4.78
N ASP A 927 0.41 27.05 5.04
CA ASP A 927 -0.35 26.32 4.02
C ASP A 927 -1.42 27.20 3.36
N GLU A 928 -2.17 27.92 4.18
CA GLU A 928 -3.19 28.85 3.69
C GLU A 928 -2.56 29.98 2.87
N LEU A 929 -1.40 30.49 3.29
CA LEU A 929 -0.64 31.48 2.53
C LEU A 929 -0.23 30.93 1.15
N ALA A 930 0.15 29.67 1.05
CA ALA A 930 0.47 29.05 -0.22
C ALA A 930 -0.74 28.95 -1.17
N PHE A 931 -1.93 28.66 -0.65
CA PHE A 931 -3.17 28.72 -1.42
C PHE A 931 -3.59 30.16 -1.76
N TYR A 932 -3.36 31.09 -0.85
CA TYR A 932 -3.58 32.52 -1.13
C TYR A 932 -2.69 33.01 -2.29
N ASP A 933 -1.40 32.66 -2.27
CA ASP A 933 -0.46 33.00 -3.36
C ASP A 933 -0.85 32.31 -4.67
N ALA A 934 -1.34 31.07 -4.63
CA ALA A 934 -1.82 30.34 -5.79
C ALA A 934 -3.08 31.00 -6.41
N LEU A 935 -4.01 31.45 -5.57
CA LEU A 935 -5.23 32.17 -6.01
C LEU A 935 -4.94 33.56 -6.54
N THR A 936 -3.89 34.22 -6.06
CA THR A 936 -3.52 35.59 -6.41
C THR A 936 -2.38 35.68 -7.42
N LYS A 937 -1.91 34.55 -7.99
CA LYS A 937 -0.87 34.54 -9.03
C LYS A 937 -1.16 35.47 -10.20
N PRO A 938 -2.40 35.57 -10.74
CA PRO A 938 -2.77 36.62 -11.65
C PRO A 938 -2.96 37.95 -10.89
N GLN A 939 -2.09 38.94 -11.16
CA GLN A 939 -2.12 40.26 -10.48
C GLN A 939 -3.51 40.94 -10.55
N ALA A 940 -4.24 40.78 -11.66
CA ALA A 940 -5.59 41.27 -11.85
C ALA A 940 -6.63 40.84 -10.78
N ILE A 941 -6.39 39.73 -10.07
CA ILE A 941 -7.28 39.22 -9.05
C ILE A 941 -7.19 40.05 -7.77
N LYS A 942 -6.00 40.56 -7.42
CA LYS A 942 -5.80 41.42 -6.25
C LYS A 942 -6.52 42.77 -6.39
N ASP A 943 -6.76 43.22 -7.63
CA ASP A 943 -7.48 44.45 -7.92
C ASP A 943 -9.00 44.25 -7.92
N PHE A 944 -9.46 43.00 -7.96
CA PHE A 944 -10.88 42.63 -8.03
C PHE A 944 -11.53 42.33 -6.68
N TYR A 945 -10.77 41.81 -5.72
CA TYR A 945 -11.25 41.45 -4.37
C TYR A 945 -10.59 42.30 -3.28
N GLU A 946 -11.33 42.57 -2.22
CA GLU A 946 -10.72 43.05 -0.97
C GLU A 946 -9.91 41.91 -0.32
N ASN A 947 -8.82 42.23 0.36
CA ASN A 947 -7.96 41.22 0.99
C ASN A 947 -8.68 40.27 1.95
N GLU A 948 -9.70 40.79 2.68
CA GLU A 948 -10.52 40.03 3.63
C GLU A 948 -11.34 38.93 2.91
N GLU A 949 -11.84 39.22 1.72
CA GLU A 949 -12.59 38.22 0.92
C GLU A 949 -11.67 37.11 0.39
N LEU A 950 -10.50 37.48 -0.11
CA LEU A 950 -9.50 36.48 -0.55
C LEU A 950 -9.01 35.60 0.60
N ILE A 951 -8.83 36.16 1.80
CA ILE A 951 -8.49 35.42 3.00
C ILE A 951 -9.60 34.42 3.36
N ALA A 952 -10.88 34.83 3.28
CA ALA A 952 -12.02 33.97 3.56
C ALA A 952 -12.10 32.79 2.56
N ILE A 953 -11.98 33.08 1.24
CA ILE A 953 -11.94 32.07 0.18
C ILE A 953 -10.80 31.08 0.42
N THR A 954 -9.62 31.58 0.79
CA THR A 954 -8.44 30.76 1.04
C THR A 954 -8.63 29.81 2.22
N LYS A 955 -9.19 30.28 3.33
CA LYS A 955 -9.46 29.47 4.52
C LYS A 955 -10.49 28.38 4.23
N GLU A 956 -11.60 28.74 3.57
CA GLU A 956 -12.62 27.77 3.17
C GLU A 956 -12.07 26.72 2.19
N LEU A 957 -11.23 27.13 1.25
CA LEU A 957 -10.53 26.23 0.34
C LEU A 957 -9.61 25.25 1.09
N ALA A 958 -8.78 25.77 1.99
CA ALA A 958 -7.87 24.95 2.78
C ALA A 958 -8.61 23.93 3.64
N ASP A 959 -9.70 24.34 4.30
CA ASP A 959 -10.52 23.45 5.13
C ASP A 959 -11.24 22.38 4.31
N THR A 960 -11.77 22.75 3.16
CA THR A 960 -12.42 21.81 2.25
C THR A 960 -11.44 20.77 1.74
N LEU A 961 -10.23 21.20 1.38
CA LEU A 961 -9.15 20.32 0.95
C LEU A 961 -8.65 19.41 2.08
N ARG A 962 -8.57 19.90 3.32
CA ARG A 962 -8.20 19.08 4.50
C ARG A 962 -9.18 17.94 4.74
N ARG A 963 -10.48 18.18 4.59
CA ARG A 963 -11.55 17.19 4.81
C ARG A 963 -11.61 16.14 3.70
N SER A 964 -11.21 16.49 2.48
CA SER A 964 -11.32 15.62 1.28
C SER A 964 -10.05 14.83 0.97
N ARG A 965 -9.03 14.87 1.83
CA ARG A 965 -7.69 14.36 1.58
C ARG A 965 -7.54 12.88 1.93
N THR A 966 -7.17 12.03 0.96
CA THR A 966 -6.71 10.64 1.15
C THR A 966 -5.27 10.49 0.69
N ILE A 967 -4.55 9.49 1.18
CA ILE A 967 -3.10 9.30 0.92
C ILE A 967 -2.76 9.21 -0.58
N ASP A 968 -3.62 8.61 -1.42
CA ASP A 968 -3.34 8.30 -2.84
C ASP A 968 -4.07 9.18 -3.87
N TRP A 969 -4.77 10.23 -3.44
CA TRP A 969 -5.62 11.01 -4.35
C TRP A 969 -4.87 11.59 -5.56
N GLN A 970 -3.57 11.91 -5.40
CA GLN A 970 -2.72 12.51 -6.45
C GLN A 970 -2.55 11.61 -7.68
N LYS A 971 -2.76 10.31 -7.53
CA LYS A 971 -2.36 9.29 -8.49
C LYS A 971 -3.50 8.78 -9.35
N ARG A 972 -4.73 9.19 -9.03
CA ARG A 972 -5.94 8.82 -9.79
C ARG A 972 -6.54 10.01 -10.48
N GLU A 973 -6.76 9.87 -11.77
CA GLU A 973 -7.44 10.88 -12.57
C GLU A 973 -8.84 11.19 -12.05
N GLY A 974 -9.59 10.19 -11.59
CA GLY A 974 -10.92 10.37 -11.00
C GLY A 974 -10.90 11.18 -9.69
N ALA A 975 -9.96 10.92 -8.79
CA ALA A 975 -9.80 11.69 -7.56
C ALA A 975 -9.28 13.11 -7.84
N ARG A 976 -8.35 13.26 -8.78
CA ARG A 976 -7.89 14.57 -9.28
C ARG A 976 -9.02 15.37 -9.94
N ALA A 977 -9.87 14.71 -10.73
CA ALA A 977 -11.01 15.35 -11.38
C ALA A 977 -12.05 15.83 -10.36
N ARG A 978 -12.34 15.04 -9.33
CA ARG A 978 -13.21 15.45 -8.21
C ARG A 978 -12.65 16.65 -7.47
N MET A 979 -11.35 16.65 -7.18
CA MET A 979 -10.67 17.78 -6.53
C MET A 979 -10.75 19.03 -7.38
N ARG A 980 -10.48 18.95 -8.69
CA ARG A 980 -10.64 20.08 -9.63
C ARG A 980 -12.08 20.60 -9.66
N MET A 981 -13.07 19.70 -9.69
CA MET A 981 -14.48 20.09 -9.68
C MET A 981 -14.87 20.79 -8.37
N MET A 982 -14.38 20.28 -7.24
CA MET A 982 -14.64 20.86 -5.92
C MET A 982 -14.02 22.26 -5.81
N ILE A 983 -12.75 22.43 -6.20
CA ILE A 983 -12.08 23.74 -6.24
C ILE A 983 -12.85 24.69 -7.16
N ARG A 984 -13.22 24.24 -8.37
CA ARG A 984 -13.96 25.05 -9.33
C ARG A 984 -15.34 25.45 -8.81
N LYS A 985 -16.04 24.55 -8.12
CA LYS A 985 -17.33 24.83 -7.49
C LYS A 985 -17.22 25.87 -6.39
N LEU A 986 -16.19 25.77 -5.54
CA LEU A 986 -15.92 26.73 -4.47
C LEU A 986 -15.57 28.11 -5.05
N LEU A 987 -14.67 28.19 -6.02
CA LEU A 987 -14.31 29.44 -6.66
C LEU A 987 -15.49 30.09 -7.37
N LYS A 988 -16.38 29.30 -8.02
CA LYS A 988 -17.63 29.81 -8.61
C LYS A 988 -18.60 30.34 -7.57
N ALA A 989 -18.73 29.69 -6.42
CA ALA A 989 -19.60 30.14 -5.34
C ALA A 989 -19.18 31.53 -4.82
N HIS A 990 -17.86 31.78 -4.80
CA HIS A 990 -17.29 33.07 -4.43
C HIS A 990 -17.12 34.05 -5.62
N ARG A 991 -17.72 33.77 -6.77
CA ARG A 991 -17.70 34.62 -7.97
C ARG A 991 -16.30 34.92 -8.53
N TYR A 992 -15.36 33.99 -8.33
CA TYR A 992 -13.99 34.14 -8.87
C TYR A 992 -14.03 34.37 -10.39
N PRO A 993 -13.25 35.35 -10.94
CA PRO A 993 -13.31 35.72 -12.34
C PRO A 993 -13.05 34.56 -13.30
N PRO A 994 -13.88 34.38 -14.35
CA PRO A 994 -13.72 33.25 -15.28
C PRO A 994 -12.37 33.25 -16.02
N GLU A 995 -11.83 34.42 -16.29
CA GLU A 995 -10.60 34.63 -17.08
C GLU A 995 -9.34 34.06 -16.38
N GLY A 996 -9.33 33.98 -15.05
CA GLY A 996 -8.22 33.40 -14.26
C GLY A 996 -8.53 32.05 -13.60
N MET A 997 -9.76 31.53 -13.79
CA MET A 997 -10.23 30.39 -13.03
C MET A 997 -9.48 29.08 -13.35
N ASP A 998 -9.18 28.82 -14.62
CA ASP A 998 -8.51 27.59 -15.03
C ASP A 998 -7.04 27.58 -14.57
N ASP A 999 -6.37 28.72 -14.63
CA ASP A 999 -5.01 28.89 -14.11
C ASP A 999 -4.98 28.78 -12.58
N ALA A 1000 -5.94 29.39 -11.89
CA ALA A 1000 -6.07 29.27 -10.45
C ALA A 1000 -6.34 27.81 -10.02
N VAL A 1001 -7.26 27.13 -10.68
CA VAL A 1001 -7.54 25.71 -10.40
C VAL A 1001 -6.30 24.85 -10.67
N ALA A 1002 -5.58 25.09 -11.75
CA ALA A 1002 -4.36 24.36 -12.07
C ALA A 1002 -3.26 24.61 -11.02
N THR A 1003 -3.03 25.87 -10.64
CA THR A 1003 -2.02 26.26 -9.64
C THR A 1003 -2.39 25.73 -8.25
N VAL A 1004 -3.67 25.83 -7.85
CA VAL A 1004 -4.17 25.27 -6.59
C VAL A 1004 -4.03 23.74 -6.57
N MET A 1005 -4.29 23.05 -7.68
CA MET A 1005 -4.10 21.60 -7.77
C MET A 1005 -2.62 21.23 -7.61
N GLN A 1006 -1.71 21.94 -8.26
CA GLN A 1006 -0.27 21.73 -8.09
C GLN A 1006 0.16 22.04 -6.65
N GLN A 1007 -0.38 23.10 -6.06
CA GLN A 1007 -0.13 23.44 -4.65
C GLN A 1007 -0.69 22.37 -3.70
N CYS A 1008 -1.86 21.77 -4.00
CA CYS A 1008 -2.40 20.66 -3.24
C CYS A 1008 -1.51 19.41 -3.31
N GLU A 1009 -0.95 19.14 -4.49
CA GLU A 1009 0.02 18.04 -4.67
C GLU A 1009 1.24 18.26 -3.79
N LEU A 1010 1.79 19.47 -3.79
CA LEU A 1010 2.90 19.86 -2.93
C LEU A 1010 2.51 19.85 -1.45
N TRP A 1011 1.32 20.31 -1.08
CA TRP A 1011 0.86 20.36 0.29
C TRP A 1011 0.67 18.95 0.90
N VAL A 1012 0.12 18.03 0.14
CA VAL A 1012 0.03 16.61 0.55
C VAL A 1012 1.42 16.01 0.66
N ASP A 1013 2.29 16.35 -0.27
CA ASP A 1013 3.68 15.95 -0.29
C ASP A 1013 4.43 16.45 0.96
N ASN A 1014 4.11 17.65 1.45
CA ASN A 1014 4.75 18.26 2.61
C ASN A 1014 4.08 17.93 3.94
N ALA A 1015 2.77 17.80 3.99
CA ALA A 1015 2.08 17.26 5.17
C ALA A 1015 2.53 15.83 5.48
N SER A 1016 3.23 15.18 4.56
CA SER A 1016 3.90 13.90 4.73
C SER A 1016 5.41 14.01 5.05
N MET A 1017 5.99 15.22 5.04
CA MET A 1017 7.42 15.45 5.32
C MET A 1017 7.70 16.34 6.56
N ASN A 1018 6.67 17.02 7.10
CA ASN A 1018 6.80 17.82 8.31
C ASN A 1018 6.28 17.10 9.54
#